data_22cfab9a382f55e584144806690f5fea
#
_entry.id   22cfab9a382f55e584144806690f5fea
#
_cell.length_a   1.000
_cell.length_b   1.000
_cell.length_c   1.000
_cell.angle_alpha   90.00
_cell.angle_beta   90.00
_cell.angle_gamma   90.00
#
_symmetry.space_group_name_H-M   'P 1'
#
loop_
_entity.id
_entity.type
_entity.pdbx_description
1 polymer ?
#
loop_
_entity_poly.entity_id
_entity_poly.type
_entity_poly.pdbx_seq_one_letter_code
_entity_poly.pdbx_strand_id
1 'polypeptide(L)'
;VARYQRMRGKKVFYPMGWDDNGLPTERRVQNYYGVRCDPSLPYDPDFTPPSKPDPKRQVPISRRNFVELCVELTAVDEKTFQDLWRAVGLSVDWNQLYTTISPESQRIAQLAFLRNHARGEAYLSDAPTLWDVTFSTAVAQAELEARDYPGAYHRLGFHRPNGEDVFIETTRPELLAACCALIAHPDDERYQHLFGTTVTTPLYGVEVPVLAHSAAEMDKGAGIAMCCTFGDLTDVAWWRELQLPTRTIIGRDGRILSETPQWIIGAGSAEKYETIAGKTTFTARKLVVEALVESGEMDGEPKPTQRKANFYEKGDKPLEIIGTRQWYIRNGGRDDDLRNALLERGRELEWVPEHMRHRYENWVEGLNGDWLISRQRFFGVPFPVWYPLGTDGEPDYEHPLLPDESALPVDPASQPPSGYQESQRGVAGGFIGDPDVMDTWATSSLTPQIVTGWERDADLFAKTFPMDFAPEAHDIIRTWVFSRVVRAHLENGVLPWKRAAISGFVTDPDRKKMSKSKGNTVVPTEIIDQFGADAVRWRAAMARPGMDSPFDKAQMKVGRRLAMKILNASKFVLGFGEGGQVCDITNPADLSMLAGLRQLIAEATEAFDKFNYTAALEVCEQFFWTFCDDYLELIKERAYDSEGADNAGALSARTALRLALDVMLRLFAPFLPFVTEEVWSWWKDGSVHTSSWPTTDEIPATGDVDLMSDVSAALVELRGVKSTHKVPMRTPILSARISAPASVIANLKAVESDLAKVSKTESLTFLAEGDELILEAELGEPPAKRKK
;
A
#
# COMPACT_ATOMS: atom_id res chain seq x y z
N VAL A 1 2.40 -15.24 8.21
CA VAL A 1 3.59 -15.75 7.49
C VAL A 1 4.78 -15.89 8.44
N ALA A 2 5.26 -14.83 9.12
CA ALA A 2 6.48 -14.89 9.97
C ALA A 2 6.42 -15.98 11.04
N ARG A 3 5.33 -16.05 11.82
CA ARG A 3 5.15 -17.11 12.85
C ARG A 3 5.15 -18.50 12.24
N TYR A 4 4.42 -18.71 11.15
CA TYR A 4 4.40 -19.99 10.44
C TYR A 4 5.81 -20.40 10.00
N GLN A 5 6.55 -19.53 9.35
CA GLN A 5 7.92 -19.85 8.89
C GLN A 5 8.88 -20.15 10.06
N ARG A 6 8.71 -19.46 11.20
CA ARG A 6 9.51 -19.75 12.42
C ARG A 6 9.15 -21.12 12.99
N MET A 7 7.87 -21.46 13.06
CA MET A 7 7.39 -22.78 13.49
C MET A 7 7.82 -23.90 12.52
N ARG A 8 8.11 -23.56 11.25
CA ARG A 8 8.74 -24.46 10.26
C ARG A 8 10.27 -24.59 10.44
N GLY A 9 10.81 -24.07 11.54
CA GLY A 9 12.21 -24.15 11.88
C GLY A 9 13.13 -23.14 11.18
N LYS A 10 12.58 -22.14 10.49
CA LYS A 10 13.39 -21.11 9.81
C LYS A 10 13.76 -19.98 10.77
N LYS A 11 14.98 -19.45 10.62
CA LYS A 11 15.36 -18.19 11.24
C LYS A 11 14.77 -17.06 10.41
N VAL A 12 13.78 -16.38 10.96
CA VAL A 12 13.05 -15.33 10.25
C VAL A 12 13.69 -13.99 10.54
N PHE A 13 14.33 -13.38 9.51
CA PHE A 13 14.81 -12.02 9.53
C PHE A 13 13.66 -11.10 9.12
N TYR A 14 13.12 -10.32 10.04
CA TYR A 14 12.00 -9.43 9.82
C TYR A 14 12.21 -8.11 10.59
N PRO A 15 13.04 -7.20 10.05
CA PRO A 15 13.24 -5.88 10.64
C PRO A 15 12.00 -5.00 10.45
N MET A 16 11.88 -3.96 11.29
CA MET A 16 10.86 -2.92 11.16
C MET A 16 11.53 -1.60 10.78
N GLY A 17 10.88 -0.85 9.87
CA GLY A 17 11.38 0.45 9.44
C GLY A 17 10.29 1.53 9.46
N TRP A 18 10.75 2.78 9.58
CA TRP A 18 9.94 3.98 9.58
C TRP A 18 10.32 4.86 8.39
N ASP A 19 9.29 5.29 7.64
CA ASP A 19 9.46 6.23 6.53
C ASP A 19 9.06 7.62 7.00
N ASP A 20 10.06 8.41 7.44
CA ASP A 20 9.85 9.61 8.25
C ASP A 20 9.88 10.90 7.45
N ASN A 21 10.45 10.90 6.26
CA ASN A 21 10.65 12.10 5.46
C ASN A 21 9.48 12.38 4.50
N GLY A 22 9.55 13.55 3.87
CA GLY A 22 8.63 13.99 2.86
C GLY A 22 7.54 14.96 3.35
N LEU A 23 6.73 15.42 2.41
CA LEU A 23 5.71 16.45 2.63
C LEU A 23 4.72 16.15 3.77
N PRO A 24 4.25 14.90 3.99
CA PRO A 24 3.33 14.63 5.10
C PRO A 24 3.92 14.96 6.46
N THR A 25 5.19 14.63 6.68
CA THR A 25 5.90 14.90 7.94
C THR A 25 6.11 16.40 8.13
N GLU A 26 6.60 17.11 7.11
CA GLU A 26 6.74 18.57 7.18
C GLU A 26 5.41 19.26 7.53
N ARG A 27 4.30 18.89 6.87
CA ARG A 27 2.98 19.42 7.17
C ARG A 27 2.52 19.13 8.59
N ARG A 28 2.82 17.93 9.09
CA ARG A 28 2.51 17.55 10.46
C ARG A 28 3.28 18.43 11.45
N VAL A 29 4.57 18.64 11.24
CA VAL A 29 5.42 19.51 12.05
C VAL A 29 4.93 20.97 12.01
N GLN A 30 4.66 21.48 10.81
CA GLN A 30 4.12 22.82 10.62
C GLN A 30 2.83 23.05 11.40
N ASN A 31 1.92 22.08 11.36
CA ASN A 31 0.63 22.19 12.05
C ASN A 31 0.76 21.96 13.57
N TYR A 32 1.61 21.02 13.97
CA TYR A 32 1.77 20.63 15.37
C TYR A 32 2.47 21.72 16.19
N TYR A 33 3.53 22.30 15.65
CA TYR A 33 4.31 23.34 16.31
C TYR A 33 3.92 24.77 15.90
N GLY A 34 3.10 24.95 14.86
CA GLY A 34 2.73 26.27 14.33
C GLY A 34 3.91 27.01 13.69
N VAL A 35 4.79 26.30 12.99
CA VAL A 35 6.02 26.83 12.38
C VAL A 35 6.05 26.59 10.86
N ARG A 36 6.87 27.34 10.16
CA ARG A 36 7.21 27.08 8.74
C ARG A 36 8.71 27.27 8.52
N CYS A 37 9.27 26.47 7.65
CA CYS A 37 10.68 26.65 7.26
C CYS A 37 10.87 27.90 6.40
N ASP A 38 11.88 28.69 6.74
CA ASP A 38 12.42 29.78 5.94
C ASP A 38 13.95 29.62 5.91
N PRO A 39 14.52 29.09 4.82
CA PRO A 39 15.94 28.80 4.74
C PRO A 39 16.83 30.06 4.73
N SER A 40 16.25 31.25 4.57
CA SER A 40 16.99 32.51 4.65
C SER A 40 17.32 32.94 6.08
N LEU A 41 16.64 32.35 7.07
CA LEU A 41 16.87 32.66 8.47
C LEU A 41 18.09 31.94 9.04
N PRO A 42 18.88 32.59 9.90
CA PRO A 42 19.99 31.95 10.61
C PRO A 42 19.47 30.94 11.63
N TYR A 43 20.30 29.95 11.92
CA TYR A 43 20.01 28.98 12.98
C TYR A 43 19.97 29.67 14.36
N ASP A 44 18.92 29.34 15.11
CA ASP A 44 18.74 29.79 16.49
C ASP A 44 18.82 28.56 17.43
N PRO A 45 19.94 28.38 18.17
CA PRO A 45 20.09 27.23 19.07
C PRO A 45 19.14 27.24 20.28
N ASP A 46 18.59 28.40 20.62
CA ASP A 46 17.67 28.59 21.76
C ASP A 46 16.19 28.62 21.34
N PHE A 47 15.91 28.30 20.06
CA PHE A 47 14.55 28.32 19.54
C PHE A 47 13.65 27.36 20.30
N THR A 48 12.51 27.87 20.75
CA THR A 48 11.43 27.09 21.35
C THR A 48 10.13 27.32 20.61
N PRO A 49 9.41 26.25 20.21
CA PRO A 49 8.14 26.40 19.52
C PRO A 49 7.10 27.18 20.30
N PRO A 50 6.16 27.87 19.64
CA PRO A 50 5.08 28.58 20.30
C PRO A 50 4.29 27.69 21.27
N SER A 51 4.02 28.17 22.49
CA SER A 51 3.22 27.44 23.47
C SER A 51 1.74 27.24 23.05
N LYS A 52 1.25 28.03 22.09
CA LYS A 52 -0.06 27.92 21.47
C LYS A 52 0.12 27.94 19.95
N PRO A 53 0.34 26.78 19.33
CA PRO A 53 0.52 26.67 17.89
C PRO A 53 -0.72 27.16 17.14
N ASP A 54 -0.50 27.95 16.06
CA ASP A 54 -1.55 28.36 15.13
C ASP A 54 -1.19 27.92 13.70
N PRO A 55 -1.83 26.86 13.17
CA PRO A 55 -1.57 26.38 11.81
C PRO A 55 -1.82 27.42 10.71
N LYS A 56 -2.59 28.48 10.99
CA LYS A 56 -2.90 29.54 10.03
C LYS A 56 -1.91 30.71 10.10
N ARG A 57 -1.14 30.81 11.18
CA ARG A 57 -0.16 31.88 11.43
C ARG A 57 1.17 31.30 11.87
N GLN A 58 1.74 30.48 10.99
CA GLN A 58 2.99 29.77 11.27
C GLN A 58 4.16 30.74 11.40
N VAL A 59 4.98 30.52 12.44
CA VAL A 59 6.20 31.30 12.69
C VAL A 59 7.31 30.81 11.75
N PRO A 60 7.98 31.69 11.00
CA PRO A 60 9.11 31.32 10.17
C PRO A 60 10.31 30.95 11.04
N ILE A 61 10.98 29.84 10.73
CA ILE A 61 12.19 29.37 11.42
C ILE A 61 13.20 28.88 10.42
N SER A 62 14.48 28.85 10.83
CA SER A 62 15.57 28.37 9.98
C SER A 62 15.36 26.90 9.54
N ARG A 63 15.98 26.51 8.42
CA ARG A 63 15.96 25.12 7.96
C ARG A 63 16.44 24.15 9.05
N ARG A 64 17.50 24.47 9.75
CA ARG A 64 18.07 23.61 10.78
C ARG A 64 17.12 23.43 11.97
N ASN A 65 16.52 24.52 12.49
CA ASN A 65 15.53 24.41 13.55
C ASN A 65 14.30 23.58 13.10
N PHE A 66 13.88 23.75 11.82
CA PHE A 66 12.76 23.00 11.29
C PHE A 66 13.08 21.51 11.20
N VAL A 67 14.27 21.12 10.74
CA VAL A 67 14.71 19.72 10.67
C VAL A 67 14.82 19.10 12.06
N GLU A 68 15.35 19.84 13.06
CA GLU A 68 15.43 19.38 14.43
C GLU A 68 14.02 19.05 14.99
N LEU A 69 13.02 19.90 14.74
CA LEU A 69 11.64 19.63 15.13
C LEU A 69 11.01 18.44 14.37
N CYS A 70 11.39 18.24 13.11
CA CYS A 70 10.96 17.06 12.35
C CYS A 70 11.49 15.78 12.99
N VAL A 71 12.78 15.73 13.32
CA VAL A 71 13.39 14.57 13.99
C VAL A 71 12.76 14.30 15.35
N GLU A 72 12.49 15.35 16.14
CA GLU A 72 11.85 15.20 17.45
C GLU A 72 10.44 14.61 17.33
N LEU A 73 9.62 15.15 16.42
CA LEU A 73 8.24 14.69 16.26
C LEU A 73 8.13 13.30 15.65
N THR A 74 9.00 12.96 14.68
CA THR A 74 9.02 11.60 14.10
C THR A 74 9.38 10.56 15.15
N ALA A 75 10.33 10.82 16.05
CA ALA A 75 10.66 9.90 17.13
C ALA A 75 9.45 9.61 18.07
N VAL A 76 8.59 10.60 18.32
CA VAL A 76 7.34 10.41 19.07
C VAL A 76 6.34 9.58 18.28
N ASP A 77 6.21 9.83 16.98
CA ASP A 77 5.29 9.10 16.11
C ASP A 77 5.74 7.64 15.94
N GLU A 78 7.02 7.38 15.70
CA GLU A 78 7.63 6.04 15.64
C GLU A 78 7.29 5.23 16.89
N LYS A 79 7.47 5.82 18.07
CA LYS A 79 7.15 5.14 19.33
C LYS A 79 5.66 4.80 19.42
N THR A 80 4.79 5.69 18.99
CA THR A 80 3.34 5.47 18.97
C THR A 80 2.95 4.32 18.04
N PHE A 81 3.55 4.27 16.85
CA PHE A 81 3.35 3.16 15.91
C PHE A 81 3.94 1.85 16.44
N GLN A 82 5.12 1.89 17.05
CA GLN A 82 5.73 0.70 17.65
C GLN A 82 4.83 0.10 18.73
N ASP A 83 4.28 0.92 19.61
CA ASP A 83 3.37 0.47 20.66
C ASP A 83 2.10 -0.15 20.08
N LEU A 84 1.53 0.43 19.02
CA LEU A 84 0.40 -0.14 18.29
C LEU A 84 0.73 -1.50 17.67
N TRP A 85 1.88 -1.63 17.00
CA TRP A 85 2.28 -2.89 16.37
C TRP A 85 2.61 -3.98 17.40
N ARG A 86 3.16 -3.62 18.56
CA ARG A 86 3.33 -4.53 19.69
C ARG A 86 1.99 -4.97 20.26
N ALA A 87 1.04 -4.07 20.44
CA ALA A 87 -0.31 -4.37 20.91
C ALA A 87 -1.07 -5.31 19.95
N VAL A 88 -0.90 -5.16 18.65
CA VAL A 88 -1.45 -6.09 17.64
C VAL A 88 -0.70 -7.44 17.61
N GLY A 89 0.48 -7.52 18.21
CA GLY A 89 1.28 -8.73 18.23
C GLY A 89 2.01 -8.99 16.90
N LEU A 90 2.54 -7.94 16.27
CA LEU A 90 3.37 -8.11 15.08
C LEU A 90 4.68 -8.83 15.44
N SER A 91 5.03 -9.86 14.67
CA SER A 91 6.17 -10.74 14.96
C SER A 91 7.43 -10.29 14.22
N VAL A 92 7.95 -9.13 14.57
CA VAL A 92 9.18 -8.53 14.03
C VAL A 92 10.32 -8.61 15.04
N ASP A 93 11.55 -8.43 14.57
CA ASP A 93 12.71 -8.23 15.42
C ASP A 93 12.84 -6.75 15.80
N TRP A 94 12.37 -6.41 16.98
CA TRP A 94 12.38 -5.04 17.49
C TRP A 94 13.78 -4.51 17.82
N ASN A 95 14.82 -5.32 17.74
CA ASN A 95 16.22 -4.90 17.86
C ASN A 95 16.82 -4.51 16.51
N GLN A 96 16.11 -4.77 15.41
CA GLN A 96 16.51 -4.48 14.02
C GLN A 96 15.65 -3.34 13.44
N LEU A 97 15.68 -2.19 14.11
CA LEU A 97 14.93 -1.00 13.64
C LEU A 97 15.82 -0.14 12.73
N TYR A 98 15.20 0.51 11.77
CA TYR A 98 15.83 1.53 10.94
C TYR A 98 14.84 2.66 10.64
N THR A 99 15.36 3.84 10.29
CA THR A 99 14.54 4.95 9.75
C THR A 99 15.11 5.39 8.40
N THR A 100 14.26 5.89 7.51
CA THR A 100 14.71 6.35 6.19
C THR A 100 15.63 7.57 6.24
N ILE A 101 15.66 8.28 7.37
CA ILE A 101 16.46 9.47 7.61
C ILE A 101 17.61 9.27 8.62
N SER A 102 17.83 8.04 9.10
CA SER A 102 19.01 7.77 9.93
C SER A 102 20.30 8.08 9.16
N PRO A 103 21.40 8.43 9.84
CA PRO A 103 22.67 8.66 9.17
C PRO A 103 23.09 7.53 8.24
N GLU A 104 22.82 6.28 8.63
CA GLU A 104 23.12 5.11 7.80
C GLU A 104 22.24 5.05 6.55
N SER A 105 20.93 5.30 6.67
CA SER A 105 20.01 5.32 5.52
C SER A 105 20.35 6.47 4.56
N GLN A 106 20.72 7.64 5.09
CA GLN A 106 21.18 8.75 4.29
C GLN A 106 22.48 8.40 3.54
N ARG A 107 23.45 7.77 4.24
CA ARG A 107 24.69 7.31 3.63
C ARG A 107 24.45 6.38 2.46
N ILE A 108 23.59 5.37 2.65
CA ILE A 108 23.23 4.40 1.60
C ILE A 108 22.53 5.07 0.43
N ALA A 109 21.59 5.98 0.69
CA ALA A 109 20.87 6.69 -0.36
C ALA A 109 21.78 7.59 -1.20
N GLN A 110 22.68 8.33 -0.54
CA GLN A 110 23.66 9.17 -1.18
C GLN A 110 24.72 8.37 -1.94
N LEU A 111 25.19 7.27 -1.38
CA LEU A 111 26.13 6.35 -2.02
C LEU A 111 25.55 5.79 -3.32
N ALA A 112 24.32 5.27 -3.27
CA ALA A 112 23.64 4.76 -4.44
C ALA A 112 23.41 5.86 -5.49
N PHE A 113 23.09 7.09 -5.08
CA PHE A 113 22.95 8.22 -5.99
C PHE A 113 24.30 8.54 -6.68
N LEU A 114 25.41 8.64 -5.95
CA LEU A 114 26.73 8.91 -6.53
C LEU A 114 27.12 7.83 -7.54
N ARG A 115 26.88 6.57 -7.23
CA ARG A 115 27.16 5.45 -8.14
C ARG A 115 26.27 5.47 -9.38
N ASN A 116 24.96 5.79 -9.23
CA ASN A 116 24.07 5.98 -10.37
C ASN A 116 24.50 7.16 -11.23
N HIS A 117 24.93 8.26 -10.62
CA HIS A 117 25.44 9.40 -11.35
C HIS A 117 26.71 9.06 -12.13
N ALA A 118 27.66 8.38 -11.49
CA ALA A 118 28.91 7.93 -12.14
C ALA A 118 28.66 6.98 -13.35
N ARG A 119 27.59 6.19 -13.32
CA ARG A 119 27.16 5.32 -14.42
C ARG A 119 26.26 6.02 -15.45
N GLY A 120 25.92 7.31 -15.25
CA GLY A 120 24.99 8.06 -16.10
C GLY A 120 23.53 7.62 -15.97
N GLU A 121 23.18 6.89 -14.93
CA GLU A 121 21.82 6.47 -14.60
C GLU A 121 21.06 7.56 -13.85
N ALA A 122 21.77 8.38 -13.05
CA ALA A 122 21.24 9.59 -12.46
C ALA A 122 21.80 10.82 -13.17
N TYR A 123 20.96 11.78 -13.49
CA TYR A 123 21.38 12.97 -14.23
C TYR A 123 20.52 14.20 -13.86
N LEU A 124 21.13 15.37 -13.99
CA LEU A 124 20.49 16.67 -13.84
C LEU A 124 19.97 17.15 -15.20
N SER A 125 18.76 17.63 -15.29
CA SER A 125 18.21 18.17 -16.55
C SER A 125 17.30 19.36 -16.29
N ASP A 126 17.45 20.39 -17.11
CA ASP A 126 16.47 21.47 -17.20
C ASP A 126 15.36 21.01 -18.16
N ALA A 127 14.19 20.76 -17.62
CA ALA A 127 13.10 20.14 -18.37
C ALA A 127 11.72 20.64 -17.92
N PRO A 128 10.70 20.51 -18.79
CA PRO A 128 9.31 20.69 -18.39
C PRO A 128 8.95 19.74 -17.25
N THR A 129 8.53 20.33 -16.13
CA THR A 129 8.29 19.59 -14.88
C THR A 129 6.88 19.87 -14.39
N LEU A 130 6.16 18.81 -14.04
CA LEU A 130 4.89 18.91 -13.32
C LEU A 130 5.14 19.48 -11.93
N TRP A 131 4.40 20.54 -11.61
CA TRP A 131 4.66 21.37 -10.45
C TRP A 131 3.39 21.65 -9.64
N ASP A 132 3.45 21.36 -8.36
CA ASP A 132 2.40 21.78 -7.43
C ASP A 132 2.68 23.18 -6.90
N VAL A 133 1.84 24.13 -7.28
CA VAL A 133 1.99 25.55 -6.91
C VAL A 133 1.66 25.83 -5.45
N THR A 134 0.96 24.93 -4.77
CA THR A 134 0.61 25.08 -3.35
C THR A 134 1.77 24.70 -2.47
N PHE A 135 2.42 23.58 -2.80
CA PHE A 135 3.57 23.07 -2.07
C PHE A 135 4.92 23.53 -2.65
N SER A 136 4.89 24.23 -3.79
CA SER A 136 6.07 24.71 -4.51
C SER A 136 7.11 23.61 -4.73
N THR A 137 6.68 22.49 -5.30
CA THR A 137 7.53 21.31 -5.51
C THR A 137 7.18 20.57 -6.80
N ALA A 138 8.20 19.94 -7.37
CA ALA A 138 8.05 19.02 -8.48
C ALA A 138 7.27 17.75 -8.07
N VAL A 139 6.52 17.18 -9.02
CA VAL A 139 5.69 15.99 -8.82
C VAL A 139 6.07 14.94 -9.85
N ALA A 140 6.37 13.72 -9.40
CA ALA A 140 6.71 12.60 -10.27
C ALA A 140 5.46 11.96 -10.90
N GLN A 141 5.60 11.30 -12.05
CA GLN A 141 4.51 10.61 -12.73
C GLN A 141 3.74 9.64 -11.80
N ALA A 142 4.43 8.96 -10.90
CA ALA A 142 3.84 8.01 -9.96
C ALA A 142 2.91 8.66 -8.91
N GLU A 143 3.03 9.97 -8.68
CA GLU A 143 2.25 10.72 -7.70
C GLU A 143 1.06 11.46 -8.31
N LEU A 144 0.79 11.24 -9.61
CA LEU A 144 -0.30 11.90 -10.33
C LEU A 144 -1.65 11.24 -10.06
N GLU A 145 -2.66 12.07 -9.94
CA GLU A 145 -4.06 11.68 -9.91
C GLU A 145 -4.85 12.51 -10.92
N ALA A 146 -5.46 11.85 -11.91
CA ALA A 146 -6.33 12.51 -12.87
C ALA A 146 -7.72 12.71 -12.24
N ARG A 147 -8.17 13.96 -12.15
CA ARG A 147 -9.49 14.33 -11.62
C ARG A 147 -10.29 15.08 -12.65
N ASP A 148 -11.62 14.93 -12.59
CA ASP A 148 -12.54 15.78 -13.37
C ASP A 148 -12.47 17.22 -12.84
N TYR A 149 -12.22 18.16 -13.73
CA TYR A 149 -12.07 19.56 -13.40
C TYR A 149 -12.92 20.42 -14.34
N PRO A 150 -13.71 21.35 -13.80
CA PRO A 150 -14.54 22.22 -14.64
C PRO A 150 -13.67 23.17 -15.47
N GLY A 151 -14.09 23.40 -16.70
CA GLY A 151 -13.45 24.32 -17.63
C GLY A 151 -14.43 24.88 -18.62
N ALA A 152 -13.93 25.67 -19.56
CA ALA A 152 -14.69 26.13 -20.71
C ALA A 152 -13.78 26.18 -21.94
N TYR A 153 -14.30 25.79 -23.08
CA TYR A 153 -13.65 26.02 -24.36
C TYR A 153 -13.88 27.48 -24.80
N HIS A 154 -12.78 28.11 -25.16
CA HIS A 154 -12.73 29.46 -25.75
C HIS A 154 -12.29 29.30 -27.20
N ARG A 155 -13.10 29.81 -28.14
CA ARG A 155 -12.79 29.77 -29.56
C ARG A 155 -12.08 31.04 -29.97
N LEU A 156 -10.84 30.92 -30.46
CA LEU A 156 -9.93 32.02 -30.75
C LEU A 156 -9.54 32.02 -32.21
N GLY A 157 -9.51 33.20 -32.85
CA GLY A 157 -9.05 33.40 -34.22
C GLY A 157 -7.56 33.73 -34.30
N PHE A 158 -6.78 32.88 -34.98
CA PHE A 158 -5.39 33.13 -35.33
C PHE A 158 -5.31 33.69 -36.75
N HIS A 159 -4.59 34.80 -36.97
CA HIS A 159 -4.62 35.55 -38.21
C HIS A 159 -3.64 34.98 -39.22
N ARG A 160 -4.10 34.77 -40.44
CA ARG A 160 -3.27 34.41 -41.59
C ARG A 160 -2.82 35.67 -42.34
N PRO A 161 -1.68 35.64 -43.06
CA PRO A 161 -1.23 36.75 -43.88
C PRO A 161 -2.23 37.20 -45.00
N ASN A 162 -3.13 36.30 -45.40
CA ASN A 162 -4.18 36.59 -46.41
C ASN A 162 -5.45 37.22 -45.82
N GLY A 163 -5.45 37.47 -44.49
CA GLY A 163 -6.58 38.09 -43.80
C GLY A 163 -7.70 37.14 -43.38
N GLU A 164 -7.55 35.81 -43.58
CA GLU A 164 -8.46 34.78 -43.04
C GLU A 164 -8.01 34.35 -41.68
N ASP A 165 -8.93 33.92 -40.84
CA ASP A 165 -8.64 33.41 -39.51
C ASP A 165 -8.64 31.86 -39.47
N VAL A 166 -7.73 31.30 -38.68
CA VAL A 166 -7.74 29.90 -38.25
C VAL A 166 -8.27 29.85 -36.84
N PHE A 167 -9.44 29.23 -36.66
CA PHE A 167 -10.04 29.13 -35.34
C PHE A 167 -9.57 27.88 -34.57
N ILE A 168 -9.14 28.10 -33.34
CA ILE A 168 -8.82 27.02 -32.39
C ILE A 168 -9.77 27.06 -31.21
N GLU A 169 -9.90 25.94 -30.48
CA GLU A 169 -10.61 25.90 -29.19
C GLU A 169 -9.65 25.51 -28.07
N THR A 170 -9.55 26.34 -27.02
CA THR A 170 -8.66 26.10 -25.89
C THR A 170 -9.40 26.21 -24.55
N THR A 171 -8.99 25.42 -23.58
CA THR A 171 -9.44 25.57 -22.19
C THR A 171 -8.50 26.44 -21.36
N ARG A 172 -7.37 26.88 -21.93
CA ARG A 172 -6.31 27.63 -21.24
C ARG A 172 -5.89 28.90 -22.03
N PRO A 173 -6.82 29.86 -22.26
CA PRO A 173 -6.50 31.07 -22.99
C PRO A 173 -5.41 31.93 -22.34
N GLU A 174 -5.19 31.80 -21.01
CA GLU A 174 -4.10 32.46 -20.31
C GLU A 174 -2.70 32.09 -20.81
N LEU A 175 -2.56 30.96 -21.50
CA LEU A 175 -1.29 30.51 -22.07
C LEU A 175 -1.02 31.04 -23.47
N LEU A 176 -1.93 31.81 -24.04
CA LEU A 176 -1.80 32.34 -25.41
C LEU A 176 -0.48 33.11 -25.64
N ALA A 177 0.02 33.83 -24.63
CA ALA A 177 1.32 34.49 -24.68
C ALA A 177 2.52 33.54 -24.82
N ALA A 178 2.35 32.25 -24.49
CA ALA A 178 3.34 31.22 -24.62
C ALA A 178 3.16 30.36 -25.88
N CYS A 179 2.20 30.66 -26.73
CA CYS A 179 1.95 29.89 -27.94
C CYS A 179 3.20 29.84 -28.83
N CYS A 180 3.62 28.67 -29.26
CA CYS A 180 4.80 28.44 -30.09
C CYS A 180 4.49 27.73 -31.41
N ALA A 181 3.31 27.11 -31.55
CA ALA A 181 2.85 26.50 -32.80
C ALA A 181 1.34 26.27 -32.77
N LEU A 182 0.70 26.12 -33.94
CA LEU A 182 -0.56 25.40 -34.08
C LEU A 182 -0.28 24.00 -34.61
N ILE A 183 -0.99 23.01 -34.08
CA ILE A 183 -0.74 21.58 -34.37
C ILE A 183 -2.06 20.90 -34.72
N ALA A 184 -2.10 20.21 -35.86
CA ALA A 184 -3.22 19.39 -36.31
C ALA A 184 -2.75 18.00 -36.75
N HIS A 185 -3.69 17.08 -36.86
CA HIS A 185 -3.38 15.71 -37.32
C HIS A 185 -3.00 15.74 -38.80
N PRO A 186 -1.98 15.00 -39.27
CA PRO A 186 -1.56 15.00 -40.68
C PRO A 186 -2.66 14.58 -41.65
N ASP A 187 -3.58 13.73 -41.21
CA ASP A 187 -4.70 13.23 -42.01
C ASP A 187 -5.94 14.13 -41.94
N ASP A 188 -5.90 15.24 -41.21
CA ASP A 188 -7.05 16.14 -41.13
C ASP A 188 -7.07 17.07 -42.33
N GLU A 189 -7.91 16.73 -43.31
CA GLU A 189 -8.06 17.45 -44.57
C GLU A 189 -8.41 18.93 -44.37
N ARG A 190 -9.01 19.30 -43.24
CA ARG A 190 -9.36 20.69 -42.92
C ARG A 190 -8.14 21.58 -42.80
N TYR A 191 -7.00 21.04 -42.39
CA TYR A 191 -5.81 21.82 -42.05
C TYR A 191 -4.56 21.47 -42.88
N GLN A 192 -4.62 20.44 -43.75
CA GLN A 192 -3.47 20.05 -44.58
C GLN A 192 -2.88 21.18 -45.38
N HIS A 193 -3.72 22.07 -45.90
CA HIS A 193 -3.30 23.23 -46.69
C HIS A 193 -2.59 24.32 -45.89
N LEU A 194 -2.59 24.23 -44.57
CA LEU A 194 -1.92 25.16 -43.65
C LEU A 194 -0.53 24.68 -43.22
N PHE A 195 -0.22 23.42 -43.35
CA PHE A 195 1.06 22.90 -42.87
C PHE A 195 2.25 23.57 -43.56
N GLY A 196 3.23 23.98 -42.73
CA GLY A 196 4.39 24.74 -43.18
C GLY A 196 4.14 26.24 -43.40
N THR A 197 2.89 26.74 -43.18
CA THR A 197 2.61 28.19 -43.19
C THR A 197 2.72 28.77 -41.78
N THR A 198 2.65 30.08 -41.65
CA THR A 198 2.63 30.78 -40.34
C THR A 198 1.32 31.50 -40.13
N VAL A 199 0.95 31.68 -38.89
CA VAL A 199 -0.16 32.49 -38.41
C VAL A 199 0.32 33.39 -37.27
N THR A 200 -0.41 34.47 -36.98
CA THR A 200 -0.12 35.32 -35.81
C THR A 200 -1.15 35.08 -34.71
N THR A 201 -0.65 35.04 -33.47
CA THR A 201 -1.51 34.83 -32.30
C THR A 201 -2.42 36.04 -32.07
N PRO A 202 -3.69 35.85 -31.68
CA PRO A 202 -4.54 36.94 -31.23
C PRO A 202 -3.91 37.64 -30.01
N LEU A 203 -4.27 38.87 -29.77
CA LEU A 203 -3.79 39.82 -28.76
C LEU A 203 -2.29 40.16 -28.90
N TYR A 204 -1.43 39.12 -28.96
CA TYR A 204 0.03 39.30 -28.84
C TYR A 204 0.76 39.44 -30.17
N GLY A 205 0.11 39.09 -31.31
CA GLY A 205 0.71 39.25 -32.65
C GLY A 205 2.00 38.46 -32.88
N VAL A 206 2.22 37.41 -32.10
CA VAL A 206 3.40 36.56 -32.24
C VAL A 206 3.22 35.60 -33.41
N GLU A 207 4.17 35.59 -34.37
CA GLU A 207 4.15 34.65 -35.48
C GLU A 207 4.53 33.23 -35.02
N VAL A 208 3.70 32.23 -35.38
CA VAL A 208 3.89 30.82 -35.04
C VAL A 208 3.61 29.91 -36.26
N PRO A 209 4.33 28.79 -36.41
CA PRO A 209 4.11 27.86 -37.51
C PRO A 209 2.86 27.00 -37.29
N VAL A 210 2.27 26.51 -38.38
CA VAL A 210 1.25 25.45 -38.39
C VAL A 210 1.92 24.15 -38.77
N LEU A 211 1.88 23.16 -37.89
CA LEU A 211 2.60 21.91 -38.01
C LEU A 211 1.68 20.69 -37.91
N ALA A 212 2.12 19.56 -38.48
CA ALA A 212 1.42 18.30 -38.41
C ALA A 212 2.02 17.41 -37.33
N HIS A 213 1.17 16.73 -36.55
CA HIS A 213 1.59 15.70 -35.61
C HIS A 213 0.49 14.67 -35.36
N SER A 214 0.85 13.38 -35.39
CA SER A 214 -0.10 12.26 -35.26
C SER A 214 -0.80 12.13 -33.88
N ALA A 215 -0.26 12.75 -32.84
CA ALA A 215 -0.89 12.81 -31.53
C ALA A 215 -1.98 13.89 -31.41
N ALA A 216 -2.21 14.72 -32.45
CA ALA A 216 -3.33 15.66 -32.46
C ALA A 216 -4.66 14.90 -32.70
N GLU A 217 -5.68 15.23 -31.89
CA GLU A 217 -6.98 14.55 -31.95
C GLU A 217 -7.93 15.34 -32.86
N MET A 218 -8.32 14.76 -33.99
CA MET A 218 -9.16 15.42 -35.01
C MET A 218 -10.56 15.79 -34.47
N ASP A 219 -11.07 15.04 -33.52
CA ASP A 219 -12.43 15.19 -32.96
C ASP A 219 -12.47 16.04 -31.69
N LYS A 220 -11.32 16.53 -31.21
CA LYS A 220 -11.24 17.34 -30.00
C LYS A 220 -11.24 18.84 -30.31
N GLY A 221 -12.22 19.53 -29.80
CA GLY A 221 -12.38 20.96 -30.07
C GLY A 221 -12.49 21.25 -31.58
N ALA A 222 -11.66 22.15 -32.09
CA ALA A 222 -11.58 22.44 -33.51
C ALA A 222 -10.78 21.42 -34.33
N GLY A 223 -10.10 20.44 -33.71
CA GLY A 223 -9.19 19.51 -34.39
C GLY A 223 -7.79 20.07 -34.63
N ILE A 224 -7.59 21.35 -34.40
CA ILE A 224 -6.31 22.06 -34.39
C ILE A 224 -6.12 22.71 -33.02
N ALA A 225 -4.96 22.56 -32.43
CA ALA A 225 -4.67 23.06 -31.08
C ALA A 225 -3.47 24.01 -31.08
N MET A 226 -3.48 24.98 -30.18
CA MET A 226 -2.29 25.76 -29.89
C MET A 226 -1.38 24.99 -28.96
N CYS A 227 -0.12 24.84 -29.32
CA CYS A 227 0.95 24.36 -28.44
C CYS A 227 1.51 25.58 -27.68
N CYS A 228 1.34 25.55 -26.38
CA CYS A 228 1.85 26.58 -25.49
C CYS A 228 2.83 25.92 -24.55
N THR A 229 4.12 26.00 -24.85
CA THR A 229 5.12 25.38 -23.98
C THR A 229 4.94 25.85 -22.51
N PHE A 230 4.34 25.20 -21.59
CA PHE A 230 3.85 23.85 -21.44
C PHE A 230 2.40 23.90 -20.92
N GLY A 231 1.42 23.65 -21.77
CA GLY A 231 0.00 23.69 -21.40
C GLY A 231 -0.47 22.39 -20.75
N ASP A 232 -0.04 21.27 -21.33
CA ASP A 232 -0.28 19.93 -20.82
C ASP A 232 0.86 18.97 -21.25
N LEU A 233 0.74 17.68 -20.94
CA LEU A 233 1.74 16.68 -21.32
C LEU A 233 1.83 16.44 -22.83
N THR A 234 0.77 16.70 -23.58
CA THR A 234 0.77 16.61 -25.03
C THR A 234 1.60 17.75 -25.64
N ASP A 235 1.49 18.95 -25.09
CA ASP A 235 2.33 20.09 -25.48
C ASP A 235 3.82 19.79 -25.25
N VAL A 236 4.16 19.11 -24.16
CA VAL A 236 5.54 18.67 -23.86
C VAL A 236 6.04 17.66 -24.89
N ALA A 237 5.19 16.74 -25.35
CA ALA A 237 5.55 15.79 -26.40
C ALA A 237 5.79 16.52 -27.72
N TRP A 238 4.87 17.37 -28.15
CA TRP A 238 5.03 18.18 -29.35
C TRP A 238 6.27 19.08 -29.33
N TRP A 239 6.48 19.78 -28.20
CA TRP A 239 7.67 20.60 -28.01
C TRP A 239 8.96 19.81 -28.24
N ARG A 240 9.05 18.61 -27.67
CA ARG A 240 10.23 17.74 -27.78
C ARG A 240 10.41 17.21 -29.19
N GLU A 241 9.38 16.61 -29.76
CA GLU A 241 9.45 15.91 -31.04
C GLU A 241 9.61 16.87 -32.22
N LEU A 242 8.95 18.01 -32.16
CA LEU A 242 9.03 19.06 -33.19
C LEU A 242 10.12 20.10 -32.92
N GLN A 243 10.89 19.96 -31.82
CA GLN A 243 11.95 20.89 -31.42
C GLN A 243 11.49 22.36 -31.36
N LEU A 244 10.32 22.58 -30.76
CA LEU A 244 9.73 23.91 -30.66
C LEU A 244 10.47 24.80 -29.65
N PRO A 245 10.42 26.14 -29.82
CA PRO A 245 11.04 27.06 -28.86
C PRO A 245 10.39 26.96 -27.48
N THR A 246 11.19 27.08 -26.43
CA THR A 246 10.72 27.12 -25.05
C THR A 246 10.20 28.52 -24.71
N ARG A 247 8.89 28.63 -24.47
CA ARG A 247 8.21 29.88 -24.12
C ARG A 247 7.53 29.77 -22.77
N THR A 248 8.28 29.72 -21.68
CA THR A 248 7.75 29.64 -20.33
C THR A 248 7.25 30.98 -19.85
N ILE A 249 6.01 31.03 -19.33
CA ILE A 249 5.41 32.26 -18.74
C ILE A 249 4.84 32.03 -17.35
N ILE A 250 4.90 30.82 -16.82
CA ILE A 250 4.45 30.49 -15.46
C ILE A 250 5.66 30.28 -14.57
N GLY A 251 5.71 31.00 -13.44
CA GLY A 251 6.75 30.86 -12.42
C GLY A 251 6.45 29.74 -11.41
N ARG A 252 7.43 29.45 -10.54
CA ARG A 252 7.31 28.46 -9.47
C ARG A 252 6.20 28.77 -8.46
N ASP A 253 5.79 30.00 -8.32
CA ASP A 253 4.68 30.47 -7.49
C ASP A 253 3.31 30.34 -8.17
N GLY A 254 3.26 29.79 -9.39
CA GLY A 254 2.04 29.60 -10.19
C GLY A 254 1.47 30.91 -10.75
N ARG A 255 2.30 31.96 -10.82
CA ARG A 255 1.93 33.25 -11.40
C ARG A 255 2.56 33.41 -12.77
N ILE A 256 1.92 34.25 -13.59
CA ILE A 256 2.54 34.71 -14.83
C ILE A 256 3.80 35.48 -14.48
N LEU A 257 4.89 35.22 -15.17
CA LEU A 257 6.17 35.92 -14.97
C LEU A 257 6.00 37.41 -15.06
N SER A 258 6.64 38.16 -14.16
CA SER A 258 6.54 39.61 -14.10
C SER A 258 7.34 40.29 -15.22
N GLU A 259 8.40 39.65 -15.69
CA GLU A 259 9.22 40.12 -16.80
C GLU A 259 8.54 39.79 -18.14
N THR A 260 8.41 40.75 -19.00
CA THR A 260 7.84 40.57 -20.35
C THR A 260 8.82 39.78 -21.22
N PRO A 261 8.38 38.63 -21.78
CA PRO A 261 9.27 37.82 -22.63
C PRO A 261 9.73 38.50 -23.91
N GLN A 262 10.94 38.20 -24.36
CA GLN A 262 11.53 38.83 -25.57
C GLN A 262 10.70 38.62 -26.85
N TRP A 263 10.03 37.47 -26.99
CA TRP A 263 9.15 37.24 -28.16
C TRP A 263 7.89 38.06 -28.14
N ILE A 264 7.42 38.50 -26.98
CA ILE A 264 6.29 39.45 -26.82
C ILE A 264 6.76 40.88 -27.12
N ILE A 265 7.96 41.25 -26.62
CA ILE A 265 8.59 42.55 -26.92
C ILE A 265 8.84 42.67 -28.42
N GLY A 266 9.38 41.63 -29.05
CA GLY A 266 9.63 41.60 -30.49
C GLY A 266 8.38 41.70 -31.35
N ALA A 267 7.23 41.25 -30.87
CA ALA A 267 5.94 41.40 -31.50
C ALA A 267 5.24 42.76 -31.22
N GLY A 268 5.84 43.60 -30.39
CA GLY A 268 5.31 44.93 -30.05
C GLY A 268 4.11 44.92 -29.11
N SER A 269 3.94 43.86 -28.31
CA SER A 269 2.75 43.66 -27.48
C SER A 269 3.05 43.64 -25.98
N ALA A 270 4.12 44.31 -25.56
CA ALA A 270 4.55 44.39 -24.16
C ALA A 270 3.44 44.89 -23.22
N GLU A 271 2.75 45.98 -23.59
CA GLU A 271 1.67 46.57 -22.80
C GLU A 271 0.52 45.56 -22.52
N LYS A 272 0.20 44.71 -23.48
CA LYS A 272 -0.84 43.67 -23.32
C LYS A 272 -0.41 42.58 -22.34
N TYR A 273 0.88 42.19 -22.36
CA TYR A 273 1.43 41.20 -21.41
C TYR A 273 1.49 41.77 -19.99
N GLU A 274 1.83 43.04 -19.82
CA GLU A 274 1.90 43.73 -18.51
C GLU A 274 0.57 43.63 -17.74
N THR A 275 -0.59 43.54 -18.43
CA THR A 275 -1.89 43.38 -17.79
C THR A 275 -2.03 42.10 -17.01
N ILE A 276 -1.35 41.04 -17.44
CA ILE A 276 -1.38 39.70 -16.81
C ILE A 276 -0.11 39.39 -15.98
N ALA A 277 0.94 40.16 -16.14
CA ALA A 277 2.20 39.97 -15.43
C ALA A 277 2.01 39.92 -13.90
N GLY A 278 2.63 38.95 -13.23
CA GLY A 278 2.51 38.72 -11.80
C GLY A 278 1.12 38.25 -11.31
N LYS A 279 0.14 38.03 -12.19
CA LYS A 279 -1.18 37.51 -11.81
C LYS A 279 -1.18 35.99 -11.72
N THR A 280 -2.10 35.42 -10.92
CA THR A 280 -2.34 33.98 -10.92
C THR A 280 -2.92 33.56 -12.28
N THR A 281 -2.69 32.30 -12.69
CA THR A 281 -3.25 31.73 -13.92
C THR A 281 -4.78 31.92 -14.01
N PHE A 282 -5.50 31.81 -12.88
CA PHE A 282 -6.94 32.09 -12.83
C PHE A 282 -7.29 33.55 -13.17
N THR A 283 -6.57 34.50 -12.57
CA THR A 283 -6.81 35.94 -12.83
C THR A 283 -6.38 36.32 -14.26
N ALA A 284 -5.24 35.81 -14.71
CA ALA A 284 -4.75 36.03 -16.08
C ALA A 284 -5.74 35.52 -17.13
N ARG A 285 -6.32 34.34 -16.92
CA ARG A 285 -7.36 33.76 -17.79
C ARG A 285 -8.52 34.73 -17.97
N LYS A 286 -9.04 35.28 -16.87
CA LYS A 286 -10.14 36.23 -16.92
C LYS A 286 -9.77 37.47 -17.72
N LEU A 287 -8.61 38.06 -17.48
CA LEU A 287 -8.13 39.26 -18.17
C LEU A 287 -7.88 39.01 -19.66
N VAL A 288 -7.31 37.87 -20.02
CA VAL A 288 -7.09 37.46 -21.42
C VAL A 288 -8.43 37.31 -22.15
N VAL A 289 -9.39 36.66 -21.52
CA VAL A 289 -10.74 36.50 -22.12
C VAL A 289 -11.42 37.85 -22.33
N GLU A 290 -11.38 38.74 -21.35
CA GLU A 290 -11.92 40.11 -21.48
C GLU A 290 -11.25 40.87 -22.64
N ALA A 291 -9.93 40.78 -22.75
CA ALA A 291 -9.19 41.44 -23.85
C ALA A 291 -9.50 40.84 -25.23
N LEU A 292 -9.70 39.49 -25.32
CA LEU A 292 -10.08 38.82 -26.57
C LEU A 292 -11.50 39.18 -27.04
N VAL A 293 -12.41 39.39 -26.09
CA VAL A 293 -13.76 39.88 -26.39
C VAL A 293 -13.71 41.33 -26.89
N GLU A 294 -12.93 42.19 -26.21
CA GLU A 294 -12.78 43.61 -26.57
C GLU A 294 -12.13 43.81 -27.95
N SER A 295 -11.14 43.00 -28.28
CA SER A 295 -10.46 43.02 -29.58
C SER A 295 -11.27 42.37 -30.71
N GLY A 296 -12.33 41.63 -30.39
CA GLY A 296 -13.13 40.84 -31.36
C GLY A 296 -12.45 39.55 -31.85
N GLU A 297 -11.39 39.13 -31.20
CA GLU A 297 -10.61 37.91 -31.57
C GLU A 297 -11.14 36.64 -30.90
N MET A 298 -12.17 36.75 -30.05
CA MET A 298 -12.91 35.62 -29.51
C MET A 298 -14.20 35.38 -30.29
N ASP A 299 -14.41 34.18 -30.83
CA ASP A 299 -15.57 33.77 -31.59
C ASP A 299 -16.62 33.10 -30.69
N GLY A 300 -17.68 33.85 -30.34
CA GLY A 300 -18.77 33.37 -29.52
C GLY A 300 -18.49 33.34 -28.03
N GLU A 301 -19.44 32.76 -27.28
CA GLU A 301 -19.35 32.63 -25.82
C GLU A 301 -18.58 31.37 -25.42
N PRO A 302 -17.87 31.40 -24.28
CA PRO A 302 -17.20 30.22 -23.75
C PRO A 302 -18.17 29.06 -23.51
N LYS A 303 -17.82 27.86 -24.01
CA LYS A 303 -18.63 26.64 -23.86
C LYS A 303 -18.18 25.86 -22.64
N PRO A 304 -19.02 25.69 -21.59
CA PRO A 304 -18.65 24.89 -20.41
C PRO A 304 -18.27 23.44 -20.77
N THR A 305 -17.26 22.91 -20.14
CA THR A 305 -16.81 21.53 -20.33
C THR A 305 -16.25 20.94 -19.02
N GLN A 306 -16.16 19.60 -19.00
CA GLN A 306 -15.41 18.86 -18.00
C GLN A 306 -14.15 18.31 -18.66
N ARG A 307 -13.00 18.56 -18.04
CA ARG A 307 -11.72 18.02 -18.52
C ARG A 307 -11.04 17.19 -17.44
N LYS A 308 -10.25 16.23 -17.84
CA LYS A 308 -9.29 15.58 -16.92
C LYS A 308 -8.13 16.54 -16.70
N ALA A 309 -7.84 16.80 -15.43
CA ALA A 309 -6.65 17.57 -15.05
C ALA A 309 -5.79 16.74 -14.10
N ASN A 310 -4.48 16.89 -14.22
CA ASN A 310 -3.53 16.24 -13.34
C ASN A 310 -3.42 17.01 -12.02
N PHE A 311 -3.52 16.26 -10.92
CA PHE A 311 -3.31 16.75 -9.56
C PHE A 311 -2.16 15.98 -8.92
N TYR A 312 -1.48 16.60 -8.02
CA TYR A 312 -0.72 15.87 -7.03
C TYR A 312 -1.70 15.10 -6.14
N GLU A 313 -1.44 13.83 -5.86
CA GLU A 313 -2.35 12.98 -5.04
C GLU A 313 -2.68 13.59 -3.66
N LYS A 314 -1.78 14.42 -3.12
CA LYS A 314 -1.91 15.14 -1.84
C LYS A 314 -2.34 16.60 -2.01
N GLY A 315 -2.51 17.07 -3.26
CA GLY A 315 -2.84 18.45 -3.61
C GLY A 315 -4.30 18.64 -3.96
N ASP A 316 -4.77 19.89 -3.83
CA ASP A 316 -6.17 20.28 -4.12
C ASP A 316 -6.30 21.18 -5.36
N LYS A 317 -5.17 21.50 -6.01
CA LYS A 317 -5.14 22.32 -7.24
C LYS A 317 -4.56 21.52 -8.39
N PRO A 318 -5.02 21.80 -9.63
CA PRO A 318 -4.37 21.27 -10.81
C PRO A 318 -2.89 21.65 -10.85
N LEU A 319 -2.07 20.71 -11.33
CA LEU A 319 -0.66 20.96 -11.54
C LEU A 319 -0.43 21.90 -12.71
N GLU A 320 0.60 22.74 -12.59
CA GLU A 320 1.15 23.48 -13.70
C GLU A 320 2.39 22.74 -14.25
N ILE A 321 2.82 23.08 -15.46
CA ILE A 321 4.09 22.61 -16.02
C ILE A 321 5.01 23.80 -16.13
N ILE A 322 6.17 23.72 -15.50
CA ILE A 322 7.18 24.79 -15.51
C ILE A 322 8.53 24.25 -15.97
N GLY A 323 9.35 25.10 -16.59
CA GLY A 323 10.75 24.79 -16.85
C GLY A 323 11.54 24.88 -15.54
N THR A 324 12.16 23.79 -15.12
CA THR A 324 13.01 23.80 -13.93
C THR A 324 14.00 22.66 -13.97
N ARG A 325 15.17 22.90 -13.38
CA ARG A 325 16.24 21.91 -13.29
C ARG A 325 15.95 20.92 -12.18
N GLN A 326 15.99 19.61 -12.51
CA GLN A 326 15.62 18.53 -11.63
C GLN A 326 16.56 17.33 -11.81
N TRP A 327 16.73 16.55 -10.75
CA TRP A 327 17.41 15.26 -10.80
C TRP A 327 16.48 14.14 -11.21
N TYR A 328 16.97 13.29 -12.10
CA TYR A 328 16.27 12.12 -12.61
C TYR A 328 17.06 10.84 -12.42
N ILE A 329 16.38 9.71 -12.26
CA ILE A 329 16.96 8.36 -12.39
C ILE A 329 16.30 7.66 -13.58
N ARG A 330 17.10 7.00 -14.42
CA ARG A 330 16.60 6.17 -15.50
C ARG A 330 15.75 5.04 -14.96
N ASN A 331 14.56 4.85 -15.49
CA ASN A 331 13.59 3.84 -15.05
C ASN A 331 12.89 3.12 -16.22
N GLY A 332 13.42 3.25 -17.42
CA GLY A 332 12.81 2.71 -18.64
C GLY A 332 11.77 3.65 -19.28
N GLY A 333 11.55 4.85 -18.76
CA GLY A 333 10.62 5.80 -19.35
C GLY A 333 11.10 6.37 -20.70
N ARG A 334 12.42 6.37 -20.92
CA ARG A 334 13.08 6.85 -22.16
C ARG A 334 14.04 5.81 -22.77
N ASP A 335 14.15 4.65 -22.19
CA ASP A 335 15.09 3.61 -22.54
C ASP A 335 14.31 2.28 -22.67
N ASP A 336 14.08 1.85 -23.89
CA ASP A 336 13.28 0.66 -24.17
C ASP A 336 13.98 -0.63 -23.72
N ASP A 337 15.31 -0.68 -23.74
CA ASP A 337 16.06 -1.83 -23.26
C ASP A 337 15.92 -2.00 -21.76
N LEU A 338 16.06 -0.89 -21.01
CA LEU A 338 15.81 -0.88 -19.56
C LEU A 338 14.34 -1.19 -19.25
N ARG A 339 13.40 -0.62 -20.01
CA ARG A 339 11.96 -0.92 -19.86
C ARG A 339 11.68 -2.41 -19.99
N ASN A 340 12.22 -3.03 -21.03
CA ASN A 340 12.07 -4.46 -21.28
C ASN A 340 12.72 -5.30 -20.15
N ALA A 341 13.90 -4.92 -19.69
CA ALA A 341 14.53 -5.56 -18.55
C ALA A 341 13.69 -5.48 -17.27
N LEU A 342 13.06 -4.33 -16.99
CA LEU A 342 12.18 -4.16 -15.83
C LEU A 342 10.86 -4.95 -15.97
N LEU A 343 10.32 -5.09 -17.17
CA LEU A 343 9.18 -6.00 -17.44
C LEU A 343 9.56 -7.46 -17.14
N GLU A 344 10.75 -7.92 -17.58
CA GLU A 344 11.23 -9.25 -17.23
C GLU A 344 11.39 -9.45 -15.73
N ARG A 345 11.92 -8.44 -14.98
CA ARG A 345 11.95 -8.48 -13.51
C ARG A 345 10.55 -8.66 -12.91
N GLY A 346 9.54 -7.99 -13.47
CA GLY A 346 8.14 -8.15 -13.04
C GLY A 346 7.61 -9.58 -13.28
N ARG A 347 8.07 -10.27 -14.34
CA ARG A 347 7.71 -11.66 -14.64
C ARG A 347 8.47 -12.68 -13.81
N GLU A 348 9.73 -12.40 -13.46
CA GLU A 348 10.53 -13.21 -12.52
C GLU A 348 9.96 -13.19 -11.10
N LEU A 349 9.32 -12.09 -10.71
CA LEU A 349 8.75 -11.90 -9.37
C LEU A 349 7.50 -12.79 -9.19
N GLU A 350 7.47 -13.58 -8.11
CA GLU A 350 6.28 -14.34 -7.75
C GLU A 350 5.26 -13.41 -7.08
N TRP A 351 4.13 -13.20 -7.73
CA TRP A 351 3.04 -12.36 -7.26
C TRP A 351 1.95 -13.16 -6.52
N VAL A 352 1.53 -12.67 -5.36
CA VAL A 352 0.41 -13.24 -4.62
C VAL A 352 -0.63 -12.14 -4.36
N PRO A 353 -1.78 -12.17 -5.06
CA PRO A 353 -2.16 -13.09 -6.13
C PRO A 353 -1.49 -12.73 -7.47
N GLU A 354 -1.39 -13.71 -8.37
CA GLU A 354 -0.66 -13.58 -9.64
C GLU A 354 -1.14 -12.43 -10.53
N HIS A 355 -2.44 -12.17 -10.57
CA HIS A 355 -3.02 -11.12 -11.43
C HIS A 355 -2.52 -9.70 -11.09
N MET A 356 -1.91 -9.48 -9.92
CA MET A 356 -1.33 -8.19 -9.54
C MET A 356 -0.10 -7.82 -10.37
N ARG A 357 0.53 -8.81 -11.02
CA ARG A 357 1.60 -8.57 -12.00
C ARG A 357 1.17 -7.60 -13.09
N HIS A 358 -0.06 -7.72 -13.60
CA HIS A 358 -0.56 -6.84 -14.66
C HIS A 358 -0.60 -5.35 -14.25
N ARG A 359 -0.78 -5.04 -12.97
CA ARG A 359 -0.69 -3.64 -12.51
C ARG A 359 0.74 -3.11 -12.61
N TYR A 360 1.73 -3.95 -12.35
CA TYR A 360 3.13 -3.59 -12.51
C TYR A 360 3.49 -3.46 -13.99
N GLU A 361 3.13 -4.44 -14.84
CA GLU A 361 3.39 -4.42 -16.27
C GLU A 361 2.76 -3.17 -16.92
N ASN A 362 1.47 -2.92 -16.70
CA ASN A 362 0.79 -1.73 -17.23
C ASN A 362 1.44 -0.41 -16.76
N TRP A 363 1.97 -0.37 -15.56
CA TRP A 363 2.71 0.79 -15.07
C TRP A 363 4.02 0.99 -15.84
N VAL A 364 4.81 -0.05 -16.01
CA VAL A 364 6.10 0.01 -16.71
C VAL A 364 5.91 0.34 -18.18
N GLU A 365 4.91 -0.24 -18.85
CA GLU A 365 4.54 0.07 -20.23
C GLU A 365 4.04 1.51 -20.40
N GLY A 366 3.32 2.03 -19.41
CA GLY A 366 2.79 3.39 -19.40
C GLY A 366 3.78 4.49 -18.98
N LEU A 367 5.05 4.17 -18.76
CA LEU A 367 6.06 5.19 -18.43
C LEU A 367 6.32 6.10 -19.63
N ASN A 368 6.28 7.41 -19.40
CA ASN A 368 6.47 8.43 -20.43
C ASN A 368 7.73 9.32 -20.20
N GLY A 369 8.48 9.05 -19.16
CA GLY A 369 9.70 9.77 -18.78
C GLY A 369 10.45 9.09 -17.67
N ASP A 370 11.68 9.55 -17.43
CA ASP A 370 12.50 9.04 -16.35
C ASP A 370 11.99 9.52 -14.97
N TRP A 371 12.36 8.81 -13.93
CA TRP A 371 11.89 9.06 -12.58
C TRP A 371 12.50 10.34 -12.02
N LEU A 372 11.69 11.37 -11.84
CA LEU A 372 12.04 12.63 -11.18
C LEU A 372 12.18 12.38 -9.67
N ILE A 373 13.40 12.57 -9.15
CA ILE A 373 13.75 12.24 -7.76
C ILE A 373 14.06 13.44 -6.88
N SER A 374 14.10 14.65 -7.39
CA SER A 374 14.33 15.87 -6.58
C SER A 374 13.02 16.48 -6.09
N ARG A 375 13.05 16.96 -4.86
CA ARG A 375 11.93 17.66 -4.22
C ARG A 375 12.43 18.92 -3.54
N GLN A 376 11.70 20.01 -3.72
CA GLN A 376 11.93 21.29 -3.07
C GLN A 376 11.34 21.25 -1.66
N ARG A 377 11.97 20.44 -0.82
CA ARG A 377 11.59 20.18 0.57
C ARG A 377 12.79 20.38 1.49
N PHE A 378 12.55 20.41 2.78
CA PHE A 378 13.57 20.73 3.78
C PHE A 378 13.97 19.50 4.61
N PHE A 379 13.05 18.58 4.82
CA PHE A 379 13.24 17.37 5.61
C PHE A 379 13.27 16.13 4.71
N GLY A 380 14.44 15.63 4.46
CA GLY A 380 14.71 14.48 3.60
C GLY A 380 16.20 14.25 3.44
N VAL A 381 16.59 13.31 2.60
CA VAL A 381 17.99 13.03 2.29
C VAL A 381 18.48 14.03 1.26
N PRO A 382 19.49 14.87 1.58
CA PRO A 382 20.03 15.85 0.65
C PRO A 382 20.72 15.16 -0.54
N PHE A 383 20.73 15.79 -1.70
CA PHE A 383 21.64 15.42 -2.78
C PHE A 383 23.07 15.77 -2.39
N PRO A 384 24.04 14.83 -2.45
CA PRO A 384 25.43 15.08 -2.03
C PRO A 384 26.19 15.84 -3.14
N VAL A 385 25.71 17.03 -3.50
CA VAL A 385 26.19 17.78 -4.66
C VAL A 385 26.36 19.26 -4.32
N TRP A 386 27.45 19.84 -4.76
CA TRP A 386 27.67 21.30 -4.80
C TRP A 386 27.98 21.72 -6.24
N TYR A 387 27.76 22.99 -6.54
CA TYR A 387 28.06 23.58 -7.83
C TYR A 387 29.06 24.71 -7.63
N PRO A 388 30.22 24.73 -8.36
CA PRO A 388 31.13 25.82 -8.30
C PRO A 388 30.49 27.08 -8.92
N LEU A 389 30.79 28.24 -8.37
CA LEU A 389 30.37 29.51 -8.90
C LEU A 389 31.43 30.11 -9.79
N GLY A 390 31.05 30.53 -11.00
CA GLY A 390 31.88 31.27 -11.91
C GLY A 390 32.32 32.62 -11.34
N THR A 391 33.17 33.34 -12.08
CA THR A 391 33.56 34.69 -11.73
C THR A 391 32.42 35.70 -11.87
N ASP A 392 31.39 35.35 -12.63
CA ASP A 392 30.13 36.06 -12.79
C ASP A 392 29.12 35.74 -11.66
N GLY A 393 29.44 34.77 -10.80
CA GLY A 393 28.57 34.30 -9.71
C GLY A 393 27.52 33.26 -10.13
N GLU A 394 27.49 32.83 -11.40
CA GLU A 394 26.56 31.81 -11.89
C GLU A 394 27.07 30.40 -11.58
N PRO A 395 26.16 29.45 -11.21
CA PRO A 395 26.53 28.07 -10.94
C PRO A 395 26.87 27.28 -12.20
N ASP A 396 27.98 26.55 -12.14
CA ASP A 396 28.37 25.57 -13.15
C ASP A 396 27.74 24.25 -12.85
N TYR A 397 26.60 23.96 -13.46
CA TYR A 397 25.85 22.73 -13.30
C TYR A 397 26.43 21.56 -14.10
N GLU A 398 27.32 21.82 -15.06
CA GLU A 398 27.96 20.79 -15.88
C GLU A 398 29.11 20.09 -15.15
N HIS A 399 29.72 20.80 -14.20
CA HIS A 399 30.87 20.29 -13.43
C HIS A 399 30.59 20.30 -11.92
N PRO A 400 29.62 19.45 -11.44
CA PRO A 400 29.29 19.42 -10.03
C PRO A 400 30.46 18.92 -9.17
N LEU A 401 30.54 19.46 -7.95
CA LEU A 401 31.51 19.00 -6.93
C LEU A 401 30.84 17.88 -6.14
N LEU A 402 31.46 16.71 -6.11
CA LEU A 402 30.95 15.50 -5.44
C LEU A 402 31.86 15.11 -4.27
N PRO A 403 31.35 14.57 -3.18
CA PRO A 403 32.16 14.07 -2.07
C PRO A 403 32.74 12.70 -2.39
N ASP A 404 33.80 12.32 -1.67
CA ASP A 404 34.22 10.93 -1.59
C ASP A 404 33.19 10.07 -0.87
N GLU A 405 33.00 8.80 -1.27
CA GLU A 405 32.06 7.86 -0.63
C GLU A 405 32.27 7.72 0.89
N SER A 406 33.53 7.88 1.35
CA SER A 406 33.88 7.80 2.77
C SER A 406 33.44 9.00 3.61
N ALA A 407 33.11 10.13 2.97
CA ALA A 407 32.61 11.32 3.64
C ALA A 407 31.08 11.29 3.91
N LEU A 408 30.36 10.33 3.31
CA LEU A 408 28.92 10.23 3.44
C LEU A 408 28.46 9.82 4.86
N PRO A 409 27.32 10.32 5.34
CA PRO A 409 26.42 11.26 4.68
C PRO A 409 26.88 12.72 4.78
N VAL A 410 26.54 13.53 3.78
CA VAL A 410 26.80 14.97 3.74
C VAL A 410 25.49 15.76 3.54
N ASP A 411 25.46 17.00 4.05
CA ASP A 411 24.39 17.96 3.75
C ASP A 411 24.98 19.22 3.10
N PRO A 412 24.87 19.37 1.78
CA PRO A 412 25.40 20.53 1.06
C PRO A 412 24.86 21.88 1.50
N ALA A 413 23.68 21.90 2.11
CA ALA A 413 23.11 23.14 2.62
C ALA A 413 23.82 23.66 3.89
N SER A 414 24.54 22.79 4.61
CA SER A 414 25.21 23.12 5.89
C SER A 414 26.69 22.80 5.91
N GLN A 415 27.22 22.15 4.88
CA GLN A 415 28.64 21.75 4.80
C GLN A 415 29.27 22.24 3.49
N PRO A 416 30.52 22.73 3.50
CA PRO A 416 31.24 23.05 2.28
C PRO A 416 31.78 21.77 1.63
N PRO A 417 31.99 21.77 0.29
CA PRO A 417 32.69 20.69 -0.38
C PRO A 417 34.21 20.66 -0.02
N SER A 418 34.84 19.54 -0.24
CA SER A 418 36.29 19.40 0.00
C SER A 418 37.08 20.47 -0.73
N GLY A 419 38.03 21.09 -0.04
CA GLY A 419 38.85 22.15 -0.57
C GLY A 419 38.25 23.56 -0.50
N TYR A 420 37.03 23.72 -0.02
CA TYR A 420 36.40 25.03 0.17
C TYR A 420 36.15 25.33 1.65
N GLN A 421 35.96 26.63 1.93
CA GLN A 421 35.57 27.11 3.26
C GLN A 421 34.14 27.63 3.22
N GLU A 422 33.43 27.55 4.36
CA GLU A 422 32.01 28.01 4.43
C GLU A 422 31.85 29.49 4.02
N SER A 423 32.86 30.32 4.24
CA SER A 423 32.86 31.73 3.81
C SER A 423 32.83 31.94 2.28
N GLN A 424 33.07 30.90 1.49
CA GLN A 424 33.00 30.92 0.03
C GLN A 424 31.60 30.53 -0.50
N ARG A 425 30.68 30.18 0.36
CA ARG A 425 29.29 29.86 -0.02
C ARG A 425 28.59 31.08 -0.59
N GLY A 426 28.04 30.96 -1.80
CA GLY A 426 27.29 32.00 -2.49
C GLY A 426 28.14 33.19 -2.98
N VAL A 427 29.46 33.05 -2.99
CA VAL A 427 30.40 34.09 -3.46
C VAL A 427 30.99 33.70 -4.80
N ALA A 428 31.16 34.64 -5.71
CA ALA A 428 31.79 34.41 -7.02
C ALA A 428 33.16 33.70 -6.84
N GLY A 429 33.38 32.64 -7.60
CA GLY A 429 34.55 31.76 -7.44
C GLY A 429 34.47 30.80 -6.24
N GLY A 430 33.39 30.78 -5.53
CA GLY A 430 33.09 29.84 -4.46
C GLY A 430 32.15 28.70 -4.90
N PHE A 431 31.13 28.43 -4.13
CA PHE A 431 30.20 27.33 -4.39
C PHE A 431 28.80 27.61 -3.86
N ILE A 432 27.82 26.83 -4.36
CA ILE A 432 26.50 26.63 -3.73
C ILE A 432 26.27 25.14 -3.54
N GLY A 433 25.48 24.76 -2.51
CA GLY A 433 24.98 23.41 -2.36
C GLY A 433 23.69 23.20 -3.16
N ASP A 434 23.43 21.96 -3.60
CA ASP A 434 22.11 21.61 -4.15
C ASP A 434 21.04 21.85 -3.07
N PRO A 435 20.00 22.64 -3.35
CA PRO A 435 18.98 23.00 -2.36
C PRO A 435 17.94 21.91 -2.12
N ASP A 436 17.87 20.92 -3.01
CA ASP A 436 16.81 19.93 -3.04
C ASP A 436 17.13 18.72 -2.16
N VAL A 437 16.11 18.00 -1.78
CA VAL A 437 16.23 16.70 -1.14
C VAL A 437 15.70 15.61 -2.07
N MET A 438 16.15 14.38 -1.85
CA MET A 438 15.65 13.24 -2.59
C MET A 438 14.18 12.99 -2.25
N ASP A 439 13.40 12.59 -3.24
CA ASP A 439 12.07 12.05 -3.08
C ASP A 439 12.06 10.94 -2.02
N THR A 440 11.02 10.89 -1.18
CA THR A 440 10.89 9.83 -0.17
C THR A 440 10.94 8.43 -0.82
N TRP A 441 10.32 8.28 -2.01
CA TRP A 441 10.39 7.03 -2.75
C TRP A 441 11.80 6.69 -3.23
N ALA A 442 12.63 7.67 -3.54
CA ALA A 442 14.02 7.42 -3.93
C ALA A 442 14.85 6.89 -2.75
N THR A 443 14.60 7.37 -1.54
CA THR A 443 15.25 6.88 -0.32
C THR A 443 14.70 5.52 0.09
N SER A 444 13.38 5.39 0.21
CA SER A 444 12.73 4.15 0.65
C SER A 444 12.82 3.02 -0.39
N SER A 445 13.14 3.34 -1.66
CA SER A 445 13.43 2.32 -2.67
C SER A 445 14.66 1.47 -2.35
N LEU A 446 15.55 1.94 -1.50
CA LEU A 446 16.75 1.21 -1.04
C LEU A 446 16.50 0.43 0.27
N THR A 447 15.27 0.38 0.76
CA THR A 447 14.94 -0.39 1.98
C THR A 447 15.50 -1.82 1.97
N PRO A 448 15.39 -2.63 0.89
CA PRO A 448 15.98 -3.96 0.89
C PRO A 448 17.49 -3.95 1.13
N GLN A 449 18.23 -3.01 0.53
CA GLN A 449 19.66 -2.86 0.71
C GLN A 449 20.01 -2.36 2.13
N ILE A 450 19.28 -1.38 2.64
CA ILE A 450 19.51 -0.81 3.97
C ILE A 450 19.34 -1.89 5.05
N VAL A 451 18.23 -2.61 5.06
CA VAL A 451 17.92 -3.59 6.11
C VAL A 451 18.82 -4.82 6.04
N THR A 452 19.23 -5.24 4.85
CA THR A 452 20.09 -6.41 4.66
C THR A 452 21.58 -6.11 4.84
N GLY A 453 21.94 -4.85 5.10
CA GLY A 453 23.32 -4.46 5.42
C GLY A 453 24.23 -4.24 4.21
N TRP A 454 23.68 -3.89 3.05
CA TRP A 454 24.48 -3.54 1.86
C TRP A 454 25.54 -2.47 2.19
N GLU A 455 26.79 -2.71 1.76
CA GLU A 455 27.95 -1.84 2.03
C GLU A 455 28.24 -1.61 3.54
N ARG A 456 27.71 -2.47 4.41
CA ARG A 456 27.93 -2.41 5.86
C ARG A 456 28.24 -3.76 6.47
N ASP A 457 27.47 -4.80 6.14
CA ASP A 457 27.55 -6.14 6.69
C ASP A 457 27.39 -7.17 5.55
N ALA A 458 28.54 -7.57 4.99
CA ALA A 458 28.56 -8.50 3.85
C ALA A 458 28.00 -9.89 4.17
N ASP A 459 28.11 -10.36 5.43
CA ASP A 459 27.59 -11.64 5.86
C ASP A 459 26.06 -11.62 5.93
N LEU A 460 25.49 -10.59 6.54
CA LEU A 460 24.04 -10.37 6.58
C LEU A 460 23.47 -10.21 5.17
N PHE A 461 24.13 -9.37 4.33
CA PHE A 461 23.68 -9.14 2.96
C PHE A 461 23.66 -10.44 2.16
N ALA A 462 24.70 -11.23 2.20
CA ALA A 462 24.78 -12.50 1.47
C ALA A 462 23.72 -13.52 1.92
N LYS A 463 23.27 -13.46 3.18
CA LYS A 463 22.25 -14.35 3.74
C LYS A 463 20.81 -13.91 3.46
N THR A 464 20.58 -12.61 3.28
CA THR A 464 19.23 -12.03 3.30
C THR A 464 18.86 -11.27 2.06
N PHE A 465 19.77 -10.99 1.14
CA PHE A 465 19.49 -10.33 -0.13
C PHE A 465 19.76 -11.27 -1.33
N PRO A 466 18.85 -11.43 -2.30
CA PRO A 466 17.47 -10.92 -2.30
C PRO A 466 16.63 -11.53 -1.16
N MET A 467 15.71 -10.72 -0.60
CA MET A 467 14.82 -11.18 0.47
C MET A 467 13.83 -12.22 -0.07
N ASP A 468 13.20 -13.00 0.82
CA ASP A 468 12.28 -14.05 0.37
C ASP A 468 10.86 -13.54 0.13
N PHE A 469 10.42 -12.49 0.85
CA PHE A 469 9.04 -12.08 0.88
C PHE A 469 8.88 -10.60 1.20
N ALA A 470 8.04 -9.90 0.42
CA ALA A 470 7.63 -8.51 0.67
C ALA A 470 6.09 -8.41 0.74
N PRO A 471 5.52 -8.05 1.90
CA PRO A 471 4.11 -7.69 1.99
C PRO A 471 3.90 -6.26 1.49
N GLU A 472 2.97 -6.09 0.57
CA GLU A 472 2.74 -4.82 -0.13
C GLU A 472 1.24 -4.52 -0.25
N ALA A 473 0.90 -3.29 -0.63
CA ALA A 473 -0.46 -2.92 -1.02
C ALA A 473 -0.52 -2.58 -2.51
N HIS A 474 -1.68 -2.79 -3.12
CA HIS A 474 -1.83 -2.62 -4.56
C HIS A 474 -1.68 -1.17 -5.03
N ASP A 475 -1.93 -0.18 -4.18
CA ASP A 475 -1.81 1.25 -4.52
C ASP A 475 -0.37 1.75 -4.56
N ILE A 476 0.57 1.03 -3.91
CA ILE A 476 1.99 1.37 -3.91
C ILE A 476 2.83 0.52 -4.89
N ILE A 477 2.20 -0.26 -5.77
CA ILE A 477 2.93 -0.99 -6.81
C ILE A 477 3.69 -0.03 -7.73
N ARG A 478 3.05 1.04 -8.16
CA ARG A 478 3.63 2.04 -9.07
C ARG A 478 4.70 2.93 -8.41
N THR A 479 4.66 3.08 -7.11
CA THR A 479 5.59 3.92 -6.34
C THR A 479 6.68 3.06 -5.70
N TRP A 480 6.35 2.30 -4.67
CA TRP A 480 7.31 1.62 -3.82
C TRP A 480 7.80 0.29 -4.39
N VAL A 481 6.90 -0.58 -4.90
CA VAL A 481 7.33 -1.87 -5.48
C VAL A 481 8.22 -1.62 -6.70
N PHE A 482 7.74 -0.79 -7.63
CA PHE A 482 8.47 -0.48 -8.87
C PHE A 482 9.83 0.17 -8.58
N SER A 483 9.87 1.20 -7.72
CA SER A 483 11.12 1.90 -7.42
C SER A 483 12.17 0.98 -6.79
N ARG A 484 11.77 0.05 -5.92
CA ARG A 484 12.68 -0.94 -5.33
C ARG A 484 13.20 -1.94 -6.35
N VAL A 485 12.36 -2.36 -7.31
CA VAL A 485 12.80 -3.20 -8.43
C VAL A 485 13.81 -2.45 -9.29
N VAL A 486 13.55 -1.18 -9.64
CA VAL A 486 14.50 -0.34 -10.39
C VAL A 486 15.84 -0.25 -9.66
N ARG A 487 15.83 0.10 -8.36
CA ARG A 487 17.06 0.27 -7.58
C ARG A 487 17.84 -1.03 -7.43
N ALA A 488 17.18 -2.13 -7.13
CA ALA A 488 17.85 -3.43 -7.04
C ALA A 488 18.40 -3.91 -8.39
N HIS A 489 17.71 -3.60 -9.49
CA HIS A 489 18.20 -3.89 -10.84
C HIS A 489 19.47 -3.08 -11.16
N LEU A 490 19.46 -1.77 -10.90
CA LEU A 490 20.60 -0.88 -11.19
C LEU A 490 21.81 -1.16 -10.28
N GLU A 491 21.59 -1.41 -8.99
CA GLU A 491 22.68 -1.60 -8.02
C GLU A 491 23.19 -3.04 -7.97
N ASN A 492 22.31 -4.03 -8.10
CA ASN A 492 22.64 -5.41 -7.82
C ASN A 492 22.38 -6.36 -9.01
N GLY A 493 21.70 -5.92 -10.07
CA GLY A 493 21.36 -6.74 -11.23
C GLY A 493 20.33 -7.85 -10.96
N VAL A 494 19.58 -7.78 -9.85
CA VAL A 494 18.62 -8.78 -9.41
C VAL A 494 17.33 -8.15 -8.90
N LEU A 495 16.32 -8.98 -8.57
CA LEU A 495 15.14 -8.54 -7.81
C LEU A 495 15.52 -8.27 -6.34
N PRO A 496 14.81 -7.36 -5.65
CA PRO A 496 15.04 -7.11 -4.22
C PRO A 496 14.48 -8.21 -3.32
N TRP A 497 13.50 -8.97 -3.80
CA TRP A 497 12.89 -10.13 -3.14
C TRP A 497 12.33 -11.12 -4.17
N LYS A 498 12.08 -12.35 -3.71
CA LYS A 498 11.59 -13.43 -4.59
C LYS A 498 10.06 -13.35 -4.80
N ARG A 499 9.32 -12.87 -3.78
CA ARG A 499 7.86 -12.90 -3.74
C ARG A 499 7.30 -11.60 -3.18
N ALA A 500 6.24 -11.08 -3.84
CA ALA A 500 5.46 -9.95 -3.35
C ALA A 500 4.01 -10.38 -3.08
N ALA A 501 3.56 -10.22 -1.83
CA ALA A 501 2.17 -10.47 -1.46
C ALA A 501 1.42 -9.14 -1.38
N ILE A 502 0.40 -9.02 -2.22
CA ILE A 502 -0.33 -7.76 -2.42
C ILE A 502 -1.66 -7.80 -1.68
N SER A 503 -1.90 -6.81 -0.85
CA SER A 503 -3.19 -6.57 -0.19
C SER A 503 -4.02 -5.53 -0.92
N GLY A 504 -5.36 -5.58 -0.75
CA GLY A 504 -6.27 -4.50 -1.13
C GLY A 504 -6.40 -3.43 -0.04
N PHE A 505 -7.28 -2.47 -0.26
CA PHE A 505 -7.63 -1.46 0.74
C PHE A 505 -8.51 -2.03 1.86
N VAL A 506 -8.36 -1.46 3.04
CA VAL A 506 -9.43 -1.46 4.02
C VAL A 506 -10.33 -0.26 3.70
N THR A 507 -11.57 -0.53 3.29
CA THR A 507 -12.55 0.50 2.93
C THR A 507 -13.51 0.76 4.09
N ASP A 508 -14.24 1.87 4.03
CA ASP A 508 -15.37 2.10 4.93
C ASP A 508 -16.55 1.13 4.60
N PRO A 509 -17.61 1.10 5.41
CA PRO A 509 -18.77 0.24 5.16
C PRO A 509 -19.43 0.48 3.79
N ASP A 510 -19.32 1.69 3.24
CA ASP A 510 -19.82 2.05 1.91
C ASP A 510 -18.84 1.69 0.77
N ARG A 511 -17.78 0.94 1.07
CA ARG A 511 -16.71 0.53 0.14
C ARG A 511 -15.90 1.69 -0.44
N LYS A 512 -15.84 2.83 0.26
CA LYS A 512 -15.00 3.96 -0.13
C LYS A 512 -13.66 3.88 0.58
N LYS A 513 -12.59 4.31 -0.09
CA LYS A 513 -11.26 4.43 0.51
C LYS A 513 -11.34 5.33 1.74
N MET A 514 -10.84 4.85 2.87
CA MET A 514 -10.75 5.63 4.10
C MET A 514 -9.65 6.69 3.97
N SER A 515 -9.96 7.91 4.42
CA SER A 515 -8.98 8.99 4.49
C SER A 515 -9.30 9.96 5.64
N LYS A 516 -8.27 10.53 6.24
CA LYS A 516 -8.43 11.53 7.31
C LYS A 516 -9.22 12.75 6.86
N SER A 517 -9.04 13.19 5.61
CA SER A 517 -9.74 14.33 5.02
C SER A 517 -11.25 14.11 4.86
N LYS A 518 -11.69 12.86 4.72
CA LYS A 518 -13.11 12.48 4.62
C LYS A 518 -13.73 12.17 5.98
N GLY A 519 -12.94 12.10 7.06
CA GLY A 519 -13.42 11.79 8.40
C GLY A 519 -13.98 10.37 8.60
N ASN A 520 -13.71 9.44 7.66
CA ASN A 520 -14.19 8.06 7.67
C ASN A 520 -13.13 7.05 8.14
N THR A 521 -12.07 7.52 8.80
CA THR A 521 -11.01 6.68 9.35
C THR A 521 -11.39 6.10 10.71
N VAL A 522 -10.90 4.89 10.98
CA VAL A 522 -11.06 4.21 12.26
C VAL A 522 -9.73 4.24 13.00
N VAL A 523 -9.78 4.49 14.31
CA VAL A 523 -8.60 4.50 15.18
C VAL A 523 -8.31 3.05 15.63
N PRO A 524 -7.18 2.44 15.23
CA PRO A 524 -6.91 1.03 15.53
C PRO A 524 -6.86 0.71 17.03
N THR A 525 -6.34 1.61 17.86
CA THR A 525 -6.26 1.43 19.33
C THR A 525 -7.62 1.25 19.98
N GLU A 526 -8.63 2.06 19.59
CA GLU A 526 -9.99 1.92 20.09
C GLU A 526 -10.62 0.56 19.72
N ILE A 527 -10.28 0.04 18.54
CA ILE A 527 -10.77 -1.27 18.09
C ILE A 527 -10.10 -2.39 18.88
N ILE A 528 -8.80 -2.29 19.15
CA ILE A 528 -8.07 -3.25 19.97
C ILE A 528 -8.64 -3.26 21.40
N ASP A 529 -8.89 -2.10 21.99
CA ASP A 529 -9.47 -2.00 23.33
C ASP A 529 -10.88 -2.61 23.41
N GLN A 530 -11.68 -2.39 22.39
CA GLN A 530 -13.06 -2.89 22.32
C GLN A 530 -13.17 -4.39 22.06
N PHE A 531 -12.36 -4.93 21.15
CA PHE A 531 -12.52 -6.28 20.61
C PHE A 531 -11.36 -7.22 20.93
N GLY A 532 -10.21 -6.68 21.32
CA GLY A 532 -8.97 -7.42 21.52
C GLY A 532 -8.14 -7.57 20.24
N ALA A 533 -6.84 -7.73 20.41
CA ALA A 533 -5.89 -7.84 19.30
C ALA A 533 -6.17 -9.05 18.40
N ASP A 534 -6.49 -10.21 18.97
CA ASP A 534 -6.80 -11.42 18.19
C ASP A 534 -7.99 -11.24 17.25
N ALA A 535 -9.02 -10.47 17.65
CA ALA A 535 -10.16 -10.17 16.79
C ALA A 535 -9.76 -9.29 15.59
N VAL A 536 -8.89 -8.30 15.81
CA VAL A 536 -8.35 -7.45 14.75
C VAL A 536 -7.52 -8.28 13.76
N ARG A 537 -6.66 -9.16 14.28
CA ARG A 537 -5.83 -10.06 13.47
C ARG A 537 -6.65 -11.06 12.68
N TRP A 538 -7.67 -11.66 13.29
CA TRP A 538 -8.61 -12.53 12.61
C TRP A 538 -9.26 -11.81 11.43
N ARG A 539 -9.78 -10.60 11.66
CA ARG A 539 -10.39 -9.81 10.60
C ARG A 539 -9.40 -9.47 9.47
N ALA A 540 -8.15 -9.13 9.81
CA ALA A 540 -7.10 -8.88 8.82
C ALA A 540 -6.77 -10.16 8.01
N ALA A 541 -6.72 -11.32 8.67
CA ALA A 541 -6.45 -12.60 8.01
C ALA A 541 -7.59 -13.06 7.09
N MET A 542 -8.83 -12.65 7.36
CA MET A 542 -9.99 -12.92 6.49
C MET A 542 -10.03 -12.02 5.25
N ALA A 543 -9.16 -11.02 5.15
CA ALA A 543 -9.00 -10.22 3.96
C ALA A 543 -8.19 -10.98 2.92
N ARG A 544 -8.83 -11.41 1.84
CA ARG A 544 -8.17 -12.16 0.77
C ARG A 544 -7.11 -11.32 0.08
N PRO A 545 -5.94 -11.90 -0.23
CA PRO A 545 -4.91 -11.21 -1.00
C PRO A 545 -5.47 -10.57 -2.28
N GLY A 546 -5.05 -9.35 -2.57
CA GLY A 546 -5.42 -8.60 -3.77
C GLY A 546 -6.82 -7.99 -3.79
N MET A 547 -7.62 -8.16 -2.74
CA MET A 547 -9.01 -7.69 -2.70
C MET A 547 -9.22 -6.63 -1.63
N ASP A 548 -10.01 -5.62 -1.96
CA ASP A 548 -10.49 -4.64 -0.99
C ASP A 548 -11.41 -5.29 0.03
N SER A 549 -11.31 -4.84 1.26
CA SER A 549 -12.06 -5.42 2.38
C SER A 549 -12.74 -4.32 3.20
N PRO A 550 -14.08 -4.29 3.28
CA PRO A 550 -14.78 -3.28 4.05
C PRO A 550 -14.53 -3.48 5.55
N PHE A 551 -14.30 -2.38 6.25
CA PHE A 551 -14.26 -2.38 7.71
C PHE A 551 -15.67 -2.63 8.27
N ASP A 552 -15.80 -3.67 9.10
CA ASP A 552 -17.07 -4.03 9.73
C ASP A 552 -16.85 -4.45 11.19
N LYS A 553 -17.46 -3.70 12.10
CA LYS A 553 -17.43 -4.02 13.54
C LYS A 553 -18.11 -5.34 13.89
N ALA A 554 -19.11 -5.78 13.09
CA ALA A 554 -19.74 -7.08 13.31
C ALA A 554 -18.76 -8.23 13.09
N GLN A 555 -17.87 -8.11 12.11
CA GLN A 555 -16.82 -9.08 11.85
C GLN A 555 -15.79 -9.15 13.00
N MET A 556 -15.48 -8.04 13.64
CA MET A 556 -14.62 -8.04 14.84
C MET A 556 -15.22 -8.86 15.98
N LYS A 557 -16.57 -8.84 16.15
CA LYS A 557 -17.26 -9.69 17.14
C LYS A 557 -17.13 -11.16 16.83
N VAL A 558 -17.10 -11.55 15.55
CA VAL A 558 -16.89 -12.95 15.12
C VAL A 558 -15.50 -13.42 15.54
N GLY A 559 -14.45 -12.65 15.21
CA GLY A 559 -13.09 -12.99 15.63
C GLY A 559 -12.92 -13.07 17.16
N ARG A 560 -13.53 -12.14 17.91
CA ARG A 560 -13.56 -12.22 19.38
C ARG A 560 -14.26 -13.47 19.89
N ARG A 561 -15.39 -13.84 19.27
CA ARG A 561 -16.12 -15.07 19.64
C ARG A 561 -15.27 -16.31 19.42
N LEU A 562 -14.53 -16.37 18.32
CA LEU A 562 -13.60 -17.47 18.05
C LEU A 562 -12.52 -17.57 19.14
N ALA A 563 -11.85 -16.47 19.46
CA ALA A 563 -10.84 -16.44 20.53
C ALA A 563 -11.41 -16.90 21.89
N MET A 564 -12.60 -16.43 22.26
CA MET A 564 -13.28 -16.85 23.49
C MET A 564 -13.71 -18.33 23.44
N LYS A 565 -14.09 -18.85 22.27
CA LYS A 565 -14.47 -20.27 22.13
C LYS A 565 -13.21 -21.16 22.27
N ILE A 566 -12.06 -20.74 21.70
CA ILE A 566 -10.77 -21.44 21.90
C ILE A 566 -10.45 -21.50 23.40
N LEU A 567 -10.50 -20.37 24.10
CA LEU A 567 -10.24 -20.32 25.55
C LEU A 567 -11.14 -21.27 26.35
N ASN A 568 -12.47 -21.28 26.05
CA ASN A 568 -13.43 -22.10 26.79
C ASN A 568 -13.32 -23.58 26.44
N ALA A 569 -13.11 -23.94 25.17
CA ALA A 569 -12.87 -25.32 24.75
C ALA A 569 -11.59 -25.86 25.41
N SER A 570 -10.55 -25.05 25.47
CA SER A 570 -9.27 -25.42 26.13
C SER A 570 -9.45 -25.68 27.63
N LYS A 571 -10.19 -24.83 28.35
CA LYS A 571 -10.53 -25.06 29.77
C LYS A 571 -11.29 -26.35 29.95
N PHE A 572 -12.20 -26.66 29.08
CA PHE A 572 -12.97 -27.90 29.11
C PHE A 572 -12.08 -29.13 28.91
N VAL A 573 -11.26 -29.13 27.85
CA VAL A 573 -10.32 -30.21 27.53
C VAL A 573 -9.33 -30.46 28.68
N LEU A 574 -8.69 -29.41 29.19
CA LEU A 574 -7.70 -29.50 30.25
C LEU A 574 -8.32 -29.85 31.61
N GLY A 575 -9.61 -29.59 31.80
CA GLY A 575 -10.36 -29.94 32.99
C GLY A 575 -10.54 -31.47 33.23
N PHE A 576 -10.32 -32.30 32.21
CA PHE A 576 -10.37 -33.77 32.35
C PHE A 576 -9.09 -34.36 32.97
N GLY A 577 -8.08 -33.57 33.26
CA GLY A 577 -6.80 -34.06 33.79
C GLY A 577 -5.84 -34.53 32.69
N GLU A 578 -4.90 -35.37 33.05
CA GLU A 578 -3.89 -35.89 32.11
C GLU A 578 -4.49 -36.97 31.20
N GLY A 579 -4.09 -36.96 29.92
CA GLY A 579 -4.42 -38.01 28.95
C GLY A 579 -3.40 -39.16 29.06
N GLY A 580 -3.67 -40.24 28.33
CA GLY A 580 -2.75 -41.37 28.15
C GLY A 580 -1.77 -41.16 27.02
N GLN A 581 -1.23 -42.25 26.51
CA GLN A 581 -0.39 -42.29 25.32
C GLN A 581 -1.23 -42.35 24.03
N VAL A 582 -0.66 -42.02 22.91
CA VAL A 582 -1.36 -42.04 21.61
C VAL A 582 -1.94 -43.42 21.28
N CYS A 583 -1.26 -44.49 21.68
CA CYS A 583 -1.76 -45.86 21.52
C CYS A 583 -3.02 -46.20 22.34
N ASP A 584 -3.39 -45.38 23.31
CA ASP A 584 -4.61 -45.54 24.09
C ASP A 584 -5.86 -45.01 23.36
N ILE A 585 -5.68 -44.31 22.23
CA ILE A 585 -6.77 -43.81 21.40
C ILE A 585 -7.31 -44.96 20.54
N THR A 586 -8.41 -45.52 20.96
CA THR A 586 -9.00 -46.73 20.34
C THR A 586 -10.44 -46.56 19.90
N ASN A 587 -11.14 -45.56 20.43
CA ASN A 587 -12.55 -45.35 20.07
C ASN A 587 -12.69 -44.81 18.64
N PRO A 588 -13.64 -45.35 17.83
CA PRO A 588 -13.84 -44.95 16.44
C PRO A 588 -14.12 -43.45 16.25
N ALA A 589 -14.88 -42.80 17.14
CA ALA A 589 -15.15 -41.37 17.06
C ALA A 589 -13.87 -40.53 17.26
N ASP A 590 -13.03 -40.94 18.21
CA ASP A 590 -11.77 -40.27 18.52
C ASP A 590 -10.78 -40.38 17.36
N LEU A 591 -10.65 -41.59 16.79
CA LEU A 591 -9.83 -41.85 15.62
C LEU A 591 -10.32 -41.10 14.36
N SER A 592 -11.64 -41.01 14.16
CA SER A 592 -12.23 -40.26 13.04
C SER A 592 -11.96 -38.78 13.15
N MET A 593 -12.18 -38.16 14.32
CA MET A 593 -11.84 -36.78 14.57
C MET A 593 -10.37 -36.51 14.30
N LEU A 594 -9.47 -37.39 14.75
CA LEU A 594 -8.03 -37.25 14.50
C LEU A 594 -7.66 -37.44 13.03
N ALA A 595 -8.35 -38.31 12.28
CA ALA A 595 -8.15 -38.45 10.84
C ALA A 595 -8.53 -37.15 10.12
N GLY A 596 -9.64 -36.50 10.50
CA GLY A 596 -9.99 -35.14 10.00
C GLY A 596 -8.95 -34.09 10.39
N LEU A 597 -8.40 -34.15 11.61
CA LEU A 597 -7.33 -33.26 12.04
C LEU A 597 -6.02 -33.47 11.23
N ARG A 598 -5.71 -34.71 10.88
CA ARG A 598 -4.59 -35.02 10.00
C ARG A 598 -4.74 -34.39 8.61
N GLN A 599 -5.93 -34.45 8.05
CA GLN A 599 -6.27 -33.80 6.79
C GLN A 599 -6.14 -32.27 6.90
N LEU A 600 -6.68 -31.68 7.97
CA LEU A 600 -6.57 -30.25 8.26
C LEU A 600 -5.12 -29.78 8.30
N ILE A 601 -4.21 -30.52 8.95
CA ILE A 601 -2.79 -30.18 8.99
C ILE A 601 -2.21 -30.07 7.57
N ALA A 602 -2.54 -31.02 6.69
CA ALA A 602 -2.06 -31.02 5.31
C ALA A 602 -2.61 -29.82 4.53
N GLU A 603 -3.91 -29.58 4.60
CA GLU A 603 -4.59 -28.48 3.90
C GLU A 603 -4.11 -27.10 4.38
N ALA A 604 -4.00 -26.89 5.68
CA ALA A 604 -3.51 -25.64 6.26
C ALA A 604 -2.04 -25.39 5.89
N THR A 605 -1.21 -26.46 5.88
CA THR A 605 0.20 -26.36 5.48
C THR A 605 0.32 -25.97 4.01
N GLU A 606 -0.43 -26.64 3.13
CA GLU A 606 -0.44 -26.33 1.70
C GLU A 606 -0.90 -24.88 1.43
N ALA A 607 -1.94 -24.43 2.13
CA ALA A 607 -2.44 -23.07 2.00
C ALA A 607 -1.39 -22.03 2.46
N PHE A 608 -0.70 -22.27 3.56
CA PHE A 608 0.38 -21.38 4.03
C PHE A 608 1.59 -21.40 3.11
N ASP A 609 1.97 -22.54 2.56
CA ASP A 609 3.08 -22.64 1.61
C ASP A 609 2.80 -21.88 0.31
N LYS A 610 1.53 -21.76 -0.08
CA LYS A 610 1.04 -20.92 -1.17
C LYS A 610 0.78 -19.47 -0.75
N PHE A 611 1.10 -19.08 0.46
CA PHE A 611 0.81 -17.75 1.04
C PHE A 611 -0.67 -17.36 1.07
N ASN A 612 -1.56 -18.33 0.93
CA ASN A 612 -3.00 -18.16 1.07
C ASN A 612 -3.43 -18.33 2.54
N TYR A 613 -3.02 -17.39 3.37
CA TYR A 613 -3.31 -17.42 4.81
C TYR A 613 -4.81 -17.38 5.12
N THR A 614 -5.63 -16.78 4.25
CA THR A 614 -7.09 -16.77 4.42
C THR A 614 -7.66 -18.18 4.31
N ALA A 615 -7.27 -18.94 3.29
CA ALA A 615 -7.72 -20.33 3.16
C ALA A 615 -7.25 -21.19 4.34
N ALA A 616 -6.01 -20.99 4.82
CA ALA A 616 -5.50 -21.69 6.00
C ALA A 616 -6.37 -21.40 7.24
N LEU A 617 -6.79 -20.14 7.44
CA LEU A 617 -7.67 -19.80 8.57
C LEU A 617 -9.06 -20.38 8.40
N GLU A 618 -9.64 -20.32 7.18
CA GLU A 618 -10.99 -20.85 6.88
C GLU A 618 -11.08 -22.34 7.20
N VAL A 619 -10.11 -23.16 6.77
CA VAL A 619 -10.13 -24.60 7.06
C VAL A 619 -9.91 -24.88 8.55
N CYS A 620 -9.02 -24.15 9.23
CA CYS A 620 -8.82 -24.27 10.66
C CYS A 620 -10.10 -23.91 11.46
N GLU A 621 -10.76 -22.83 11.08
CA GLU A 621 -11.97 -22.36 11.74
C GLU A 621 -13.14 -23.33 11.51
N GLN A 622 -13.31 -23.84 10.30
CA GLN A 622 -14.36 -24.82 9.98
C GLN A 622 -14.19 -26.10 10.81
N PHE A 623 -12.99 -26.66 10.84
CA PHE A 623 -12.71 -27.84 11.66
C PHE A 623 -12.95 -27.58 13.16
N PHE A 624 -12.50 -26.43 13.66
CA PHE A 624 -12.67 -26.07 15.07
C PHE A 624 -14.13 -25.97 15.50
N TRP A 625 -15.00 -25.43 14.64
CA TRP A 625 -16.44 -25.39 14.95
C TRP A 625 -17.04 -26.78 14.97
N THR A 626 -16.75 -27.67 14.03
CA THR A 626 -17.18 -29.09 14.03
C THR A 626 -16.65 -29.82 15.26
N PHE A 627 -15.37 -29.60 15.59
CA PHE A 627 -14.77 -30.15 16.81
C PHE A 627 -15.54 -29.72 18.07
N CYS A 628 -15.87 -28.45 18.19
CA CYS A 628 -16.56 -27.91 19.37
C CYS A 628 -18.02 -28.30 19.46
N ASP A 629 -18.75 -28.21 18.33
CA ASP A 629 -20.21 -28.29 18.34
C ASP A 629 -20.72 -29.72 18.15
N ASP A 630 -19.92 -30.59 17.54
CA ASP A 630 -20.28 -32.00 17.31
C ASP A 630 -19.42 -32.95 18.12
N TYR A 631 -18.09 -32.97 17.91
CA TYR A 631 -17.25 -33.97 18.55
C TYR A 631 -17.19 -33.80 20.09
N LEU A 632 -16.90 -32.61 20.61
CA LEU A 632 -16.87 -32.39 22.07
C LEU A 632 -18.18 -32.72 22.74
N GLU A 633 -19.30 -32.39 22.14
CA GLU A 633 -20.63 -32.71 22.69
C GLU A 633 -20.89 -34.23 22.64
N LEU A 634 -20.50 -34.88 21.53
CA LEU A 634 -20.68 -36.33 21.35
C LEU A 634 -19.99 -37.12 22.47
N ILE A 635 -18.72 -36.79 22.71
CA ILE A 635 -17.87 -37.61 23.60
C ILE A 635 -17.91 -37.18 25.07
N LYS A 636 -18.61 -36.09 25.37
CA LYS A 636 -18.60 -35.42 26.66
C LYS A 636 -18.92 -36.34 27.85
N GLU A 637 -19.97 -37.10 27.76
CA GLU A 637 -20.38 -38.01 28.84
C GLU A 637 -19.36 -39.12 29.00
N ARG A 638 -18.81 -39.66 27.93
CA ARG A 638 -17.73 -40.65 27.95
C ARG A 638 -16.44 -40.09 28.57
N ALA A 639 -16.07 -38.87 28.25
CA ALA A 639 -14.89 -38.22 28.80
C ALA A 639 -15.01 -37.90 30.32
N TYR A 640 -16.26 -37.65 30.81
CA TYR A 640 -16.53 -37.46 32.24
C TYR A 640 -16.70 -38.75 33.04
N ASP A 641 -16.80 -39.92 32.36
CA ASP A 641 -17.03 -41.17 33.04
C ASP A 641 -15.96 -41.40 34.07
N SER A 642 -16.39 -41.39 35.34
CA SER A 642 -15.51 -41.50 36.53
C SER A 642 -15.53 -42.90 37.15
N GLU A 643 -16.29 -43.85 36.58
CA GLU A 643 -16.29 -45.24 37.07
C GLU A 643 -15.02 -45.97 36.63
N GLY A 644 -13.94 -45.61 37.29
CA GLY A 644 -12.61 -46.18 37.14
C GLY A 644 -11.66 -45.27 36.31
N ALA A 645 -10.56 -44.89 36.92
CA ALA A 645 -9.46 -44.19 36.23
C ALA A 645 -8.87 -44.98 35.04
N ASP A 646 -9.24 -46.24 34.90
CA ASP A 646 -8.80 -47.20 33.90
C ASP A 646 -9.84 -47.43 32.77
N ASN A 647 -10.91 -46.64 32.67
CA ASN A 647 -11.86 -46.81 31.58
C ASN A 647 -11.21 -46.45 30.24
N ALA A 648 -10.98 -47.43 29.39
CA ALA A 648 -10.33 -47.30 28.09
C ALA A 648 -11.03 -46.28 27.18
N GLY A 649 -12.37 -46.20 27.22
CA GLY A 649 -13.13 -45.24 26.45
C GLY A 649 -12.92 -43.77 26.90
N ALA A 650 -12.88 -43.54 28.23
CA ALA A 650 -12.58 -42.22 28.77
C ALA A 650 -11.13 -41.81 28.51
N LEU A 651 -10.20 -42.74 28.66
CA LEU A 651 -8.78 -42.51 28.37
C LEU A 651 -8.56 -42.18 26.90
N SER A 652 -9.21 -42.91 25.97
CA SER A 652 -9.18 -42.65 24.55
C SER A 652 -9.66 -41.21 24.24
N ALA A 653 -10.84 -40.81 24.78
CA ALA A 653 -11.37 -39.46 24.57
C ALA A 653 -10.47 -38.38 25.13
N ARG A 654 -9.96 -38.50 26.36
CA ARG A 654 -9.12 -37.48 27.00
C ARG A 654 -7.79 -37.31 26.26
N THR A 655 -7.19 -38.43 25.81
CA THR A 655 -5.96 -38.42 25.03
C THR A 655 -6.15 -37.76 23.67
N ALA A 656 -7.21 -38.14 22.96
CA ALA A 656 -7.53 -37.54 21.66
C ALA A 656 -7.83 -36.02 21.77
N LEU A 657 -8.55 -35.61 22.81
CA LEU A 657 -8.84 -34.21 23.09
C LEU A 657 -7.56 -33.38 23.32
N ARG A 658 -6.61 -33.92 24.13
CA ARG A 658 -5.36 -33.22 24.40
C ARG A 658 -4.47 -33.12 23.17
N LEU A 659 -4.38 -34.19 22.39
CA LEU A 659 -3.66 -34.17 21.12
C LEU A 659 -4.26 -33.15 20.13
N ALA A 660 -5.59 -33.18 20.00
CA ALA A 660 -6.27 -32.23 19.14
C ALA A 660 -6.08 -30.77 19.60
N LEU A 661 -6.15 -30.51 20.91
CA LEU A 661 -5.89 -29.17 21.46
C LEU A 661 -4.48 -28.68 21.15
N ASP A 662 -3.47 -29.54 21.37
CA ASP A 662 -2.07 -29.21 21.06
C ASP A 662 -1.89 -28.75 19.59
N VAL A 663 -2.43 -29.58 18.68
CA VAL A 663 -2.34 -29.30 17.25
C VAL A 663 -3.11 -28.02 16.86
N MET A 664 -4.36 -27.86 17.33
CA MET A 664 -5.17 -26.69 17.00
C MET A 664 -4.57 -25.39 17.54
N LEU A 665 -3.98 -25.38 18.74
CA LEU A 665 -3.30 -24.19 19.25
C LEU A 665 -2.14 -23.78 18.36
N ARG A 666 -1.36 -24.74 17.85
CA ARG A 666 -0.26 -24.47 16.91
C ARG A 666 -0.78 -23.98 15.55
N LEU A 667 -1.88 -24.54 15.04
CA LEU A 667 -2.52 -24.10 13.79
C LEU A 667 -3.07 -22.66 13.88
N PHE A 668 -3.67 -22.30 15.04
CA PHE A 668 -4.21 -20.95 15.25
C PHE A 668 -3.17 -19.91 15.66
N ALA A 669 -2.01 -20.31 16.17
CA ALA A 669 -0.98 -19.40 16.67
C ALA A 669 -0.55 -18.28 15.69
N PRO A 670 -0.43 -18.51 14.36
CA PRO A 670 -0.15 -17.45 13.41
C PRO A 670 -1.23 -16.37 13.32
N PHE A 671 -2.48 -16.70 13.61
CA PHE A 671 -3.64 -15.84 13.47
C PHE A 671 -4.06 -15.15 14.77
N LEU A 672 -4.19 -15.94 15.83
CA LEU A 672 -4.68 -15.54 17.16
C LEU A 672 -3.58 -15.77 18.22
N PRO A 673 -2.48 -15.02 18.15
CA PRO A 673 -1.28 -15.29 18.95
C PRO A 673 -1.50 -15.15 20.43
N PHE A 674 -2.39 -14.29 20.90
CA PHE A 674 -2.57 -14.03 22.32
C PHE A 674 -3.36 -15.12 23.02
N VAL A 675 -4.49 -15.53 22.49
CA VAL A 675 -5.28 -16.59 23.11
C VAL A 675 -4.58 -17.95 23.04
N THR A 676 -3.85 -18.22 21.97
CA THR A 676 -3.11 -19.49 21.85
C THR A 676 -1.93 -19.56 22.80
N GLU A 677 -1.20 -18.46 22.98
CA GLU A 677 -0.11 -18.36 23.97
C GLU A 677 -0.64 -18.46 25.40
N GLU A 678 -1.73 -17.76 25.71
CA GLU A 678 -2.38 -17.83 27.02
C GLU A 678 -2.71 -19.27 27.39
N VAL A 679 -3.42 -19.99 26.48
CA VAL A 679 -3.78 -21.38 26.73
C VAL A 679 -2.56 -22.30 26.79
N TRP A 680 -1.57 -22.07 25.92
CA TRP A 680 -0.33 -22.85 25.90
C TRP A 680 0.38 -22.80 27.25
N SER A 681 0.49 -21.62 27.83
CA SER A 681 1.13 -21.39 29.13
C SER A 681 0.47 -22.12 30.33
N TRP A 682 -0.76 -22.61 30.20
CA TRP A 682 -1.45 -23.35 31.27
C TRP A 682 -0.93 -24.76 31.46
N TRP A 683 -0.31 -25.36 30.43
CA TRP A 683 -0.02 -26.78 30.44
C TRP A 683 1.22 -27.19 29.63
N LYS A 684 1.90 -26.29 29.03
CA LYS A 684 3.13 -26.49 28.23
C LYS A 684 4.20 -25.52 28.69
N ASP A 685 5.44 -25.95 28.66
CA ASP A 685 6.61 -25.08 28.83
C ASP A 685 6.94 -24.34 27.52
N GLY A 686 7.57 -23.18 27.64
CA GLY A 686 7.95 -22.37 26.51
C GLY A 686 6.78 -21.65 25.85
N SER A 687 6.94 -21.26 24.60
CA SER A 687 5.93 -20.49 23.84
C SER A 687 5.40 -21.30 22.66
N VAL A 688 4.10 -21.21 22.39
CA VAL A 688 3.50 -21.79 21.18
C VAL A 688 4.15 -21.27 19.90
N HIS A 689 4.65 -20.03 19.92
CA HIS A 689 5.26 -19.38 18.75
C HIS A 689 6.68 -19.87 18.43
N THR A 690 7.31 -20.59 19.36
CA THR A 690 8.62 -21.25 19.18
C THR A 690 8.48 -22.77 19.07
N SER A 691 7.27 -23.32 19.23
CA SER A 691 7.01 -24.73 18.99
C SER A 691 7.05 -25.04 17.47
N SER A 692 7.23 -26.32 17.15
CA SER A 692 7.19 -26.78 15.76
C SER A 692 5.80 -26.71 15.18
N TRP A 693 5.68 -26.37 13.90
CA TRP A 693 4.43 -26.52 13.14
C TRP A 693 3.98 -27.98 13.17
N PRO A 694 2.68 -28.25 13.39
CA PRO A 694 2.23 -29.64 13.48
C PRO A 694 2.42 -30.39 12.16
N THR A 695 2.72 -31.67 12.27
CA THR A 695 2.86 -32.57 11.12
C THR A 695 1.84 -33.71 11.17
N THR A 696 1.53 -34.25 10.00
CA THR A 696 0.62 -35.39 9.91
C THR A 696 1.09 -36.61 10.65
N ASP A 697 2.40 -36.75 10.90
CA ASP A 697 2.99 -37.89 11.56
C ASP A 697 2.75 -37.91 13.10
N GLU A 698 2.34 -36.78 13.66
CA GLU A 698 1.95 -36.64 15.06
C GLU A 698 0.56 -37.25 15.33
N ILE A 699 -0.22 -37.48 14.28
CA ILE A 699 -1.60 -37.97 14.36
C ILE A 699 -1.67 -39.42 13.90
N PRO A 700 -2.41 -40.29 14.60
CA PRO A 700 -2.65 -41.67 14.19
C PRO A 700 -3.11 -41.75 12.73
N ALA A 701 -2.52 -42.68 11.96
CA ALA A 701 -2.90 -42.86 10.55
C ALA A 701 -4.19 -43.66 10.38
N THR A 702 -4.73 -44.22 11.47
CA THR A 702 -5.95 -45.03 11.49
C THR A 702 -7.14 -44.12 11.84
N GLY A 703 -8.27 -44.39 11.24
CA GLY A 703 -9.54 -43.67 11.46
C GLY A 703 -10.28 -43.45 10.15
N ASP A 704 -11.59 -43.58 10.20
CA ASP A 704 -12.46 -43.28 9.08
C ASP A 704 -12.89 -41.79 9.16
N VAL A 705 -12.43 -40.98 8.22
CA VAL A 705 -12.75 -39.53 8.16
C VAL A 705 -14.25 -39.31 8.03
N ASP A 706 -14.96 -40.19 7.34
CA ASP A 706 -16.39 -40.01 7.03
C ASP A 706 -17.28 -40.25 8.25
N LEU A 707 -16.82 -41.04 9.26
CA LEU A 707 -17.62 -41.33 10.44
C LEU A 707 -18.05 -40.07 11.18
N MET A 708 -17.18 -39.12 11.43
CA MET A 708 -17.57 -37.84 12.08
C MET A 708 -18.48 -36.98 11.22
N SER A 709 -18.35 -37.03 9.89
CA SER A 709 -19.28 -36.35 8.98
C SER A 709 -20.71 -36.96 9.08
N ASP A 710 -20.81 -38.27 9.07
CA ASP A 710 -22.10 -39.01 9.23
C ASP A 710 -22.72 -38.72 10.60
N VAL A 711 -21.90 -38.71 11.66
CA VAL A 711 -22.34 -38.36 13.01
C VAL A 711 -22.85 -36.92 13.08
N SER A 712 -22.15 -35.97 12.48
CA SER A 712 -22.55 -34.55 12.43
C SER A 712 -23.92 -34.43 11.72
N ALA A 713 -24.11 -35.13 10.60
CA ALA A 713 -25.38 -35.15 9.89
C ALA A 713 -26.52 -35.73 10.77
N ALA A 714 -26.27 -36.86 11.45
CA ALA A 714 -27.27 -37.46 12.36
C ALA A 714 -27.57 -36.53 13.55
N LEU A 715 -26.58 -35.83 14.11
CA LEU A 715 -26.80 -34.87 15.19
C LEU A 715 -27.60 -33.65 14.74
N VAL A 716 -27.44 -33.17 13.51
CA VAL A 716 -28.29 -32.09 12.94
C VAL A 716 -29.73 -32.51 12.91
N GLU A 717 -30.03 -33.71 12.43
CA GLU A 717 -31.40 -34.23 12.37
C GLU A 717 -31.99 -34.44 13.80
N LEU A 718 -31.28 -35.06 14.71
CA LEU A 718 -31.71 -35.28 16.10
C LEU A 718 -31.96 -33.96 16.84
N ARG A 719 -31.14 -32.94 16.63
CA ARG A 719 -31.35 -31.58 17.16
C ARG A 719 -32.50 -30.88 16.43
N GLY A 720 -32.66 -31.13 15.13
CA GLY A 720 -33.72 -30.60 14.25
C GLY A 720 -35.09 -30.98 14.74
N VAL A 721 -35.31 -32.25 15.09
CA VAL A 721 -36.59 -32.72 15.66
C VAL A 721 -36.98 -31.92 16.90
N LYS A 722 -36.06 -31.72 17.84
CA LYS A 722 -36.34 -30.94 19.06
C LYS A 722 -36.60 -29.47 18.76
N SER A 723 -35.90 -28.89 17.81
CA SER A 723 -36.10 -27.48 17.37
C SER A 723 -37.43 -27.29 16.70
N THR A 724 -37.87 -28.21 15.82
CA THR A 724 -39.12 -28.18 15.10
C THR A 724 -40.32 -28.24 16.07
N HIS A 725 -40.19 -29.07 17.10
CA HIS A 725 -41.20 -29.17 18.14
C HIS A 725 -41.09 -28.09 19.23
N LYS A 726 -40.11 -27.16 19.11
CA LYS A 726 -39.84 -26.04 20.05
C LYS A 726 -39.67 -26.51 21.49
N VAL A 727 -39.04 -27.66 21.69
CA VAL A 727 -38.70 -28.21 23.00
C VAL A 727 -37.24 -28.00 23.37
N PRO A 728 -36.89 -27.96 24.65
CA PRO A 728 -35.50 -27.83 25.08
C PRO A 728 -34.63 -29.00 24.57
N MET A 729 -33.36 -28.74 24.23
CA MET A 729 -32.41 -29.77 23.77
C MET A 729 -32.23 -30.93 24.78
N ARG A 730 -32.49 -30.70 26.07
CA ARG A 730 -32.46 -31.70 27.13
C ARG A 730 -33.71 -32.63 27.15
N THR A 731 -34.72 -32.40 26.31
CA THR A 731 -35.89 -33.27 26.19
C THR A 731 -35.44 -34.64 25.70
N PRO A 732 -35.85 -35.76 26.37
CA PRO A 732 -35.49 -37.09 25.90
C PRO A 732 -36.19 -37.41 24.59
N ILE A 733 -35.56 -38.25 23.79
CA ILE A 733 -36.12 -38.93 22.64
C ILE A 733 -36.40 -40.38 23.09
N LEU A 734 -37.67 -40.79 23.12
CA LEU A 734 -38.06 -42.15 23.58
C LEU A 734 -37.61 -43.19 22.57
N SER A 735 -37.81 -42.92 21.31
CA SER A 735 -37.36 -43.80 20.24
C SER A 735 -36.90 -42.96 19.03
N ALA A 736 -35.83 -43.35 18.37
CA ALA A 736 -35.35 -42.81 17.12
C ALA A 736 -35.00 -43.94 16.14
N ARG A 737 -35.52 -43.80 14.90
CA ARG A 737 -35.19 -44.72 13.81
C ARG A 737 -34.42 -43.90 12.76
N ILE A 738 -33.22 -44.34 12.44
CA ILE A 738 -32.34 -43.71 11.43
C ILE A 738 -32.23 -44.68 10.26
N SER A 739 -32.68 -44.25 9.09
CA SER A 739 -32.54 -44.95 7.82
C SER A 739 -31.49 -44.22 6.99
N ALA A 740 -30.50 -44.93 6.46
CA ALA A 740 -29.42 -44.35 5.66
C ALA A 740 -28.66 -45.44 4.87
N PRO A 741 -27.78 -45.08 3.94
CA PRO A 741 -26.89 -46.04 3.27
C PRO A 741 -26.14 -46.93 4.25
N ALA A 742 -25.82 -48.15 3.85
CA ALA A 742 -25.18 -49.15 4.71
C ALA A 742 -23.88 -48.69 5.33
N SER A 743 -23.06 -47.90 4.58
CA SER A 743 -21.82 -47.33 5.11
C SER A 743 -22.08 -46.34 6.25
N VAL A 744 -23.06 -45.44 6.08
CA VAL A 744 -23.45 -44.44 7.09
C VAL A 744 -23.96 -45.16 8.36
N ILE A 745 -24.80 -46.21 8.19
CA ILE A 745 -25.33 -46.97 9.31
C ILE A 745 -24.20 -47.70 10.05
N ALA A 746 -23.18 -48.23 9.34
CA ALA A 746 -22.03 -48.85 9.98
C ALA A 746 -21.27 -47.81 10.84
N ASN A 747 -21.07 -46.60 10.36
CA ASN A 747 -20.43 -45.54 11.09
C ASN A 747 -21.20 -45.10 12.33
N LEU A 748 -22.52 -44.89 12.18
CA LEU A 748 -23.37 -44.51 13.32
C LEU A 748 -23.45 -45.58 14.40
N LYS A 749 -23.47 -46.89 14.02
CA LYS A 749 -23.43 -48.00 14.96
C LYS A 749 -22.12 -48.06 15.74
N ALA A 750 -20.99 -47.72 15.12
CA ALA A 750 -19.68 -47.70 15.79
C ALA A 750 -19.63 -46.74 16.98
N VAL A 751 -20.51 -45.73 17.00
CA VAL A 751 -20.62 -44.68 18.04
C VAL A 751 -22.01 -44.61 18.68
N GLU A 752 -22.82 -45.65 18.58
CA GLU A 752 -24.20 -45.71 19.06
C GLU A 752 -24.35 -45.24 20.51
N SER A 753 -23.49 -45.68 21.40
CA SER A 753 -23.51 -45.30 22.83
C SER A 753 -23.32 -43.77 23.00
N ASP A 754 -22.35 -43.18 22.33
CA ASP A 754 -22.09 -41.73 22.41
C ASP A 754 -23.24 -40.96 21.77
N LEU A 755 -23.75 -41.40 20.63
CA LEU A 755 -24.86 -40.80 19.93
C LEU A 755 -26.16 -40.85 20.76
N ALA A 756 -26.47 -41.96 21.40
CA ALA A 756 -27.61 -42.11 22.30
C ALA A 756 -27.52 -41.13 23.49
N LYS A 757 -26.32 -41.06 24.12
CA LYS A 757 -26.08 -40.17 25.26
C LYS A 757 -26.24 -38.71 24.92
N VAL A 758 -25.60 -38.25 23.85
CA VAL A 758 -25.61 -36.81 23.45
C VAL A 758 -27.01 -36.39 23.02
N SER A 759 -27.74 -37.24 22.32
CA SER A 759 -29.09 -36.97 21.86
C SER A 759 -30.16 -37.17 22.93
N LYS A 760 -29.81 -37.86 24.04
CA LYS A 760 -30.71 -38.35 25.10
C LYS A 760 -31.79 -39.23 24.53
N THR A 761 -31.39 -40.15 23.68
CA THR A 761 -32.28 -41.11 23.03
C THR A 761 -32.23 -42.42 23.84
N GLU A 762 -33.44 -42.93 24.22
CA GLU A 762 -33.56 -44.16 25.01
C GLU A 762 -33.43 -45.43 24.14
N SER A 763 -33.92 -45.36 22.90
CA SER A 763 -33.82 -46.44 21.94
C SER A 763 -33.47 -45.94 20.55
N LEU A 764 -32.34 -46.39 20.02
CA LEU A 764 -31.89 -46.14 18.66
C LEU A 764 -32.11 -47.39 17.80
N THR A 765 -32.63 -47.19 16.61
CA THR A 765 -32.82 -48.25 15.61
C THR A 765 -32.18 -47.78 14.30
N PHE A 766 -31.34 -48.61 13.71
CA PHE A 766 -30.62 -48.29 12.47
C PHE A 766 -31.06 -49.22 11.34
N LEU A 767 -31.48 -48.66 10.23
CA LEU A 767 -31.90 -49.39 9.04
C LEU A 767 -31.00 -49.00 7.86
N ALA A 768 -30.36 -50.01 7.29
CA ALA A 768 -29.48 -49.82 6.12
C ALA A 768 -30.34 -49.85 4.85
N GLU A 769 -31.03 -48.72 4.61
CA GLU A 769 -31.95 -48.57 3.48
C GLU A 769 -32.02 -47.08 3.06
N GLY A 770 -32.26 -46.85 1.77
CA GLY A 770 -32.31 -45.50 1.18
C GLY A 770 -30.97 -44.93 0.81
N ASP A 771 -31.00 -43.83 0.10
CA ASP A 771 -29.82 -43.09 -0.39
C ASP A 771 -29.48 -41.84 0.45
N GLU A 772 -30.40 -41.46 1.37
CA GLU A 772 -30.26 -40.29 2.24
C GLU A 772 -30.52 -40.67 3.70
N LEU A 773 -29.98 -39.86 4.62
CA LEU A 773 -30.22 -40.02 6.04
C LEU A 773 -31.61 -39.45 6.38
N ILE A 774 -32.50 -40.33 6.88
CA ILE A 774 -33.86 -40.00 7.31
C ILE A 774 -33.99 -40.37 8.77
N LEU A 775 -34.55 -39.47 9.58
CA LEU A 775 -34.78 -39.66 11.00
C LEU A 775 -36.30 -39.62 11.30
N GLU A 776 -36.80 -40.64 11.94
CA GLU A 776 -38.12 -40.66 12.61
C GLU A 776 -37.86 -40.72 14.10
N ALA A 777 -38.47 -39.86 14.90
CA ALA A 777 -38.26 -39.84 16.34
C ALA A 777 -39.52 -39.49 17.13
N GLU A 778 -39.66 -40.13 18.27
CA GLU A 778 -40.73 -39.89 19.26
C GLU A 778 -40.11 -39.16 20.46
N LEU A 779 -40.66 -37.97 20.78
CA LEU A 779 -40.19 -37.15 21.89
C LEU A 779 -40.89 -37.51 23.18
N GLY A 780 -40.16 -37.54 24.27
CA GLY A 780 -40.67 -37.63 25.61
C GLY A 780 -41.14 -36.28 26.17
N GLU A 781 -41.58 -36.28 27.40
CA GLU A 781 -42.00 -35.05 28.07
C GLU A 781 -40.81 -34.12 28.35
N PRO A 782 -40.98 -32.81 28.03
CA PRO A 782 -39.97 -31.86 28.35
C PRO A 782 -39.70 -31.78 29.87
N PRO A 783 -38.47 -31.83 30.33
CA PRO A 783 -38.17 -31.75 31.76
C PRO A 783 -38.61 -30.39 32.33
N ALA A 784 -39.15 -30.42 33.56
CA ALA A 784 -39.65 -29.23 34.24
C ALA A 784 -38.65 -28.09 34.24
N LYS A 785 -39.09 -26.85 34.00
CA LYS A 785 -38.23 -25.68 34.09
C LYS A 785 -37.58 -25.62 35.48
N ARG A 786 -36.27 -25.67 35.55
CA ARG A 786 -35.56 -25.34 36.81
C ARG A 786 -35.99 -23.92 37.19
N LYS A 787 -36.63 -23.77 38.35
CA LYS A 787 -36.82 -22.44 38.96
C LYS A 787 -35.41 -21.83 39.16
N LYS A 788 -35.21 -20.64 38.56
CA LYS A 788 -33.96 -19.85 38.76
C LYS A 788 -33.82 -19.45 40.22
#